data_a29cf555a27a4b542c24aa896526fe3d
#
_entry.id   a29cf555a27a4b542c24aa896526fe3d
#
_cell.length_a   1.000
_cell.length_b   1.000
_cell.length_c   1.000
_cell.angle_alpha   90.00
_cell.angle_beta   90.00
_cell.angle_gamma   90.00
#
_symmetry.space_group_name_H-M   'P 1'
#
loop_
_entity.id
_entity.type
_entity.pdbx_description
1 polymer ?
#
loop_
_entity_poly.entity_id
_entity_poly.type
_entity_poly.pdbx_seq_one_letter_code
_entity_poly.pdbx_strand_id
1 'polypeptide(L)'
;SLLFCTEHPFGHLIDTLQSEHGFQIILDWQKQQNQAEVAFSPARVLLQDFTGIPAMVDLAAMRDALAKQGVDPNLVNPRCPTDLIVDHSLQIDYSKCAIQSPPSPMDESHGATARSPAGRPSPRGSSSSGSHCSGQRPGHRGGCSKVSCSDAPSGRSTAVQIENTPLLCPFHLQPVSEPETMIRNQEIELIRNKERLQFFKWCSKAFKNINVVPPDINTVHQLNLEYLCQVVQEGEGFIYPDSVVGTDSHTTMINGLGILGWGVGGIESEAVMLGQPVSLTLPQVVGCKIVGTISPLATSIDIVLGITKHLRQAGIGGKFVEFFGPGVQQLSAPDRTTIANMCPEYNATVSFFPVDDITLQHFKHTSTDHTLVVLEDYLKAIKLFRSYSDQSEEPQYSEVIEMNLSSIVPHVSGPKRPQDRVAVTCMKEDFINCLNEKVGFKGFHISKEKQATQVPFLHEGAEYNLAHGSVVIAAVISCTNNCNPSVMLAAGLLAKKAIEAGLKVKPYIRTSLVPGSGTVTHYLNTSGVLPYLRKLGFEVVGYGCATCVGNTAPLPESVVDAIKQGDLVACGVLSGNRHLEGRLCDCVRANYLASPPLVVAYAIAGTVSINLETEPLGVNSEGKDVYLRDIWPSKEEVNHTEENIVIDSMFKELRSRMEKGSSFWNSLESAESALFPWDPKSTYIRCPSFFNKLSKEACTPQSIEGAYPLLFLGDKVTTDHISPAGSIARVSAAAKYLQSKRLTPREFNSYGARRGNDAVMTRGTFASIKLQNRLIGKTGPRTLHIPSGQTLDVFEAAERYQRDGVPLIILAGKEYGSGSSRDWAAKGPYLMGVRAVIAESFEKIHRNHLVGMGIAPLQFLPGQSADSLELCGKERFTINIPQELIPRQQLITSTGKSFSVMALFENDMDVAFFRHGGILKYVARIKFTRKH
;
A
#
# COMPACT_ATOMS: atom_id res chain seq x y z
N SER A 1 -20.89 -18.29 10.80
CA SER A 1 -20.03 -18.02 9.64
C SER A 1 -18.75 -18.87 9.62
N LEU A 2 -18.10 -19.14 10.76
CA LEU A 2 -16.91 -20.01 10.81
C LEU A 2 -17.23 -21.48 10.48
N LEU A 3 -18.42 -21.98 10.82
CA LEU A 3 -18.85 -23.36 10.54
C LEU A 3 -18.91 -23.68 9.04
N PHE A 4 -19.24 -22.74 8.19
CA PHE A 4 -19.40 -22.96 6.75
C PHE A 4 -18.11 -22.82 5.93
N CYS A 5 -17.06 -22.24 6.50
CA CYS A 5 -15.75 -22.21 5.86
C CYS A 5 -15.06 -23.57 5.84
N THR A 6 -15.61 -24.58 6.48
CA THR A 6 -15.01 -25.90 6.63
C THR A 6 -15.47 -26.93 5.62
N GLU A 7 -16.54 -26.68 4.85
CA GLU A 7 -17.08 -27.60 3.85
C GLU A 7 -16.60 -27.33 2.42
N HIS A 8 -15.37 -26.84 2.25
CA HIS A 8 -14.83 -26.57 0.91
C HIS A 8 -14.39 -27.88 0.22
N PRO A 9 -14.77 -28.14 -1.04
CA PRO A 9 -14.51 -29.40 -1.75
C PRO A 9 -13.07 -29.63 -2.18
N PHE A 10 -12.15 -28.67 -1.96
CA PHE A 10 -10.74 -28.88 -2.30
C PHE A 10 -10.06 -29.77 -1.25
N GLY A 11 -9.92 -31.00 -1.58
CA GLY A 11 -9.42 -32.21 -0.93
C GLY A 11 -8.40 -32.19 0.22
N HIS A 12 -7.95 -31.03 0.70
CA HIS A 12 -7.03 -30.94 1.85
C HIS A 12 -7.67 -30.47 3.16
N LEU A 13 -8.87 -29.89 3.11
CA LEU A 13 -9.64 -29.61 4.32
C LEU A 13 -10.23 -30.89 4.93
N ILE A 14 -10.56 -31.83 4.05
CA ILE A 14 -11.08 -33.15 4.42
C ILE A 14 -10.09 -33.89 5.33
N ASP A 15 -8.77 -33.79 5.07
CA ASP A 15 -7.79 -34.52 5.88
C ASP A 15 -7.59 -33.94 7.31
N THR A 16 -7.83 -32.63 7.50
CA THR A 16 -7.71 -31.99 8.82
C THR A 16 -9.04 -31.96 9.58
N LEU A 17 -10.17 -31.87 8.89
CA LEU A 17 -11.53 -31.90 9.46
C LEU A 17 -12.14 -33.32 9.46
N GLN A 18 -11.55 -34.27 8.80
CA GLN A 18 -11.95 -35.71 8.86
C GLN A 18 -11.74 -36.31 10.26
N SER A 19 -11.12 -35.59 11.19
CA SER A 19 -11.20 -36.00 12.60
C SER A 19 -12.48 -35.40 13.22
N GLU A 20 -13.30 -36.22 13.85
CA GLU A 20 -14.41 -35.80 14.73
C GLU A 20 -13.98 -34.68 15.69
N HIS A 21 -12.70 -34.59 15.99
CA HIS A 21 -12.09 -33.59 16.85
C HIS A 21 -12.12 -32.18 16.23
N GLY A 22 -11.85 -32.01 14.94
CA GLY A 22 -11.89 -30.71 14.26
C GLY A 22 -13.28 -30.09 14.23
N PHE A 23 -14.32 -30.89 13.97
CA PHE A 23 -15.72 -30.47 14.05
C PHE A 23 -16.12 -30.09 15.48
N GLN A 24 -15.71 -30.87 16.48
CA GLN A 24 -16.04 -30.60 17.87
C GLN A 24 -15.42 -29.29 18.37
N ILE A 25 -14.20 -28.94 17.92
CA ILE A 25 -13.56 -27.66 18.20
C ILE A 25 -14.42 -26.48 17.74
N ILE A 26 -14.95 -26.55 16.53
CA ILE A 26 -15.80 -25.48 15.97
C ILE A 26 -17.15 -25.43 16.65
N LEU A 27 -17.76 -26.56 16.95
CA LEU A 27 -19.03 -26.63 17.70
C LEU A 27 -18.89 -26.05 19.11
N ASP A 28 -17.75 -26.29 19.76
CA ASP A 28 -17.43 -25.76 21.09
C ASP A 28 -16.64 -24.43 21.04
N TRP A 29 -16.77 -23.64 19.96
CA TRP A 29 -15.97 -22.46 19.69
C TRP A 29 -15.86 -21.48 20.87
N GLN A 30 -16.92 -21.30 21.65
CA GLN A 30 -16.92 -20.42 22.83
C GLN A 30 -15.95 -20.85 23.92
N LYS A 31 -15.73 -22.18 24.07
CA LYS A 31 -14.80 -22.76 25.05
C LYS A 31 -13.36 -22.85 24.53
N GLN A 32 -13.22 -22.93 23.19
CA GLN A 32 -11.94 -23.17 22.51
C GLN A 32 -11.27 -21.89 21.96
N GLN A 33 -11.87 -20.72 22.21
CA GLN A 33 -11.34 -19.42 21.76
C GLN A 33 -9.90 -19.22 22.24
N ASN A 34 -9.04 -18.76 21.33
CA ASN A 34 -7.62 -18.50 21.55
C ASN A 34 -6.79 -19.74 21.97
N GLN A 35 -7.33 -20.94 21.90
CA GLN A 35 -6.65 -22.18 22.32
C GLN A 35 -6.51 -23.19 21.19
N ALA A 36 -7.56 -23.35 20.39
CA ALA A 36 -7.59 -24.34 19.32
C ALA A 36 -7.24 -23.71 17.97
N GLU A 37 -6.62 -24.48 17.10
CA GLU A 37 -6.28 -24.12 15.74
C GLU A 37 -7.20 -24.76 14.73
N VAL A 38 -7.49 -24.00 13.68
CA VAL A 38 -8.25 -24.43 12.50
C VAL A 38 -7.44 -24.15 11.25
N ALA A 39 -7.27 -25.15 10.41
CA ALA A 39 -6.73 -24.97 9.07
C ALA A 39 -7.83 -24.42 8.16
N PHE A 40 -7.58 -23.29 7.51
CA PHE A 40 -8.53 -22.62 6.65
C PHE A 40 -7.99 -22.49 5.22
N SER A 41 -8.75 -23.00 4.25
CA SER A 41 -8.44 -22.87 2.83
C SER A 41 -9.41 -21.87 2.18
N PRO A 42 -8.96 -20.67 1.79
CA PRO A 42 -9.82 -19.69 1.14
C PRO A 42 -10.19 -20.13 -0.27
N ALA A 43 -11.35 -19.70 -0.76
CA ALA A 43 -11.85 -20.00 -2.09
C ALA A 43 -10.96 -19.38 -3.20
N ARG A 44 -10.38 -18.20 -2.94
CA ARG A 44 -9.55 -17.47 -3.91
C ARG A 44 -8.51 -16.59 -3.24
N VAL A 45 -7.53 -16.13 -4.04
CA VAL A 45 -6.46 -15.24 -3.63
C VAL A 45 -6.51 -13.94 -4.44
N LEU A 46 -6.33 -12.81 -3.77
CA LEU A 46 -6.31 -11.49 -4.38
C LEU A 46 -4.93 -10.83 -4.21
N LEU A 47 -4.29 -10.47 -5.29
CA LEU A 47 -2.99 -9.82 -5.31
C LEU A 47 -3.09 -8.41 -5.89
N GLN A 48 -2.49 -7.41 -5.23
CA GLN A 48 -2.19 -6.13 -5.84
C GLN A 48 -0.75 -6.14 -6.41
N ASP A 49 -0.44 -5.32 -7.40
CA ASP A 49 0.81 -5.45 -8.16
C ASP A 49 2.09 -5.21 -7.34
N PHE A 50 2.11 -4.36 -6.33
CA PHE A 50 3.31 -4.13 -5.51
C PHE A 50 3.69 -5.31 -4.61
N THR A 51 2.73 -6.17 -4.25
CA THR A 51 2.97 -7.42 -3.52
C THR A 51 2.86 -8.64 -4.43
N GLY A 52 2.10 -8.55 -5.50
CA GLY A 52 2.00 -9.57 -6.53
C GLY A 52 3.30 -9.78 -7.30
N ILE A 53 4.06 -8.72 -7.62
CA ILE A 53 5.37 -8.86 -8.28
C ILE A 53 6.33 -9.73 -7.47
N PRO A 54 6.66 -9.45 -6.19
CA PRO A 54 7.56 -10.31 -5.45
C PRO A 54 7.01 -11.74 -5.31
N ALA A 55 5.70 -11.92 -5.11
CA ALA A 55 5.09 -13.24 -5.03
C ALA A 55 5.28 -14.03 -6.34
N MET A 56 4.98 -13.41 -7.48
CA MET A 56 5.16 -14.07 -8.78
C MET A 56 6.62 -14.31 -9.13
N VAL A 57 7.54 -13.42 -8.73
CA VAL A 57 9.00 -13.60 -8.88
C VAL A 57 9.47 -14.80 -8.06
N ASP A 58 8.95 -14.97 -6.85
CA ASP A 58 9.29 -16.12 -5.99
C ASP A 58 8.78 -17.44 -6.59
N LEU A 59 7.53 -17.47 -7.10
CA LEU A 59 7.01 -18.65 -7.80
C LEU A 59 7.82 -18.98 -9.07
N ALA A 60 8.22 -17.97 -9.85
CA ALA A 60 9.10 -18.14 -11.01
C ALA A 60 10.47 -18.71 -10.61
N ALA A 61 11.08 -18.17 -9.54
CA ALA A 61 12.35 -18.68 -9.01
C ALA A 61 12.24 -20.09 -8.42
N MET A 62 11.08 -20.43 -7.83
CA MET A 62 10.78 -21.78 -7.35
C MET A 62 10.70 -22.75 -8.52
N ARG A 63 10.10 -22.40 -9.66
CA ARG A 63 10.13 -23.19 -10.90
C ARG A 63 11.56 -23.48 -11.35
N ASP A 64 12.44 -22.46 -11.36
CA ASP A 64 13.85 -22.64 -11.69
C ASP A 64 14.56 -23.57 -10.70
N ALA A 65 14.27 -23.46 -9.41
CA ALA A 65 14.87 -24.31 -8.37
C ALA A 65 14.43 -25.78 -8.52
N LEU A 66 13.16 -26.03 -8.86
CA LEU A 66 12.64 -27.37 -9.15
C LEU A 66 13.30 -27.95 -10.42
N ALA A 67 13.33 -27.17 -11.51
CA ALA A 67 13.95 -27.58 -12.77
C ALA A 67 15.44 -27.97 -12.60
N LYS A 68 16.21 -27.21 -11.81
CA LYS A 68 17.61 -27.52 -11.45
C LYS A 68 17.77 -28.85 -10.72
N GLN A 69 16.72 -29.31 -10.03
CA GLN A 69 16.69 -30.61 -9.35
C GLN A 69 16.06 -31.73 -10.16
N GLY A 70 15.75 -31.48 -11.45
CA GLY A 70 15.13 -32.43 -12.35
C GLY A 70 13.64 -32.70 -12.10
N VAL A 71 12.96 -31.75 -11.44
CA VAL A 71 11.52 -31.82 -11.14
C VAL A 71 10.76 -30.92 -12.09
N ASP A 72 9.57 -31.35 -12.54
CA ASP A 72 8.73 -30.53 -13.45
C ASP A 72 8.39 -29.16 -12.83
N PRO A 73 8.81 -28.05 -13.45
CA PRO A 73 8.50 -26.71 -12.96
C PRO A 73 6.98 -26.40 -12.96
N ASN A 74 6.17 -27.08 -13.78
CA ASN A 74 4.73 -26.89 -13.85
C ASN A 74 3.99 -27.39 -12.61
N LEU A 75 4.64 -28.09 -11.68
CA LEU A 75 4.10 -28.40 -10.36
C LEU A 75 3.92 -27.13 -9.48
N VAL A 76 4.58 -26.02 -9.84
CA VAL A 76 4.38 -24.71 -9.22
C VAL A 76 3.30 -23.96 -10.00
N ASN A 77 2.05 -24.16 -9.62
CA ASN A 77 0.88 -23.46 -10.15
C ASN A 77 -0.09 -23.18 -8.98
N PRO A 78 -0.83 -22.07 -9.00
CA PRO A 78 -1.93 -21.85 -8.08
C PRO A 78 -2.96 -22.95 -8.17
N ARG A 79 -3.41 -23.42 -7.01
CA ARG A 79 -4.47 -24.42 -6.88
C ARG A 79 -5.85 -23.80 -6.79
N CYS A 80 -5.95 -22.58 -6.28
CA CYS A 80 -7.18 -21.80 -6.23
C CYS A 80 -7.13 -20.64 -7.24
N PRO A 81 -8.28 -20.12 -7.67
CA PRO A 81 -8.34 -18.91 -8.48
C PRO A 81 -7.57 -17.77 -7.84
N THR A 82 -6.75 -17.10 -8.63
CA THR A 82 -5.88 -16.00 -8.17
C THR A 82 -6.01 -14.83 -9.12
N ASP A 83 -6.46 -13.68 -8.59
CA ASP A 83 -6.57 -12.44 -9.34
C ASP A 83 -5.44 -11.50 -8.96
N LEU A 84 -4.67 -11.02 -9.94
CA LEU A 84 -3.62 -10.03 -9.78
C LEU A 84 -4.03 -8.74 -10.49
N ILE A 85 -4.17 -7.66 -9.73
CA ILE A 85 -4.62 -6.36 -10.23
C ILE A 85 -3.47 -5.35 -10.22
N VAL A 86 -3.27 -4.67 -11.35
CA VAL A 86 -2.24 -3.63 -11.51
C VAL A 86 -2.85 -2.27 -11.21
N ASP A 87 -2.72 -1.80 -9.96
CA ASP A 87 -3.36 -0.56 -9.49
C ASP A 87 -2.48 0.31 -8.56
N HIS A 88 -1.46 -0.24 -7.95
CA HIS A 88 -0.58 0.45 -6.99
C HIS A 88 0.65 1.08 -7.65
N SER A 89 1.00 0.69 -8.85
CA SER A 89 2.20 1.16 -9.56
C SER A 89 2.06 2.55 -10.17
N LEU A 90 0.85 3.04 -10.34
CA LEU A 90 0.60 4.38 -10.87
C LEU A 90 1.31 5.43 -10.02
N GLN A 91 2.13 6.26 -10.67
CA GLN A 91 2.75 7.45 -10.10
C GLN A 91 2.22 8.68 -10.81
N ILE A 92 1.80 9.68 -10.04
CA ILE A 92 1.35 10.96 -10.58
C ILE A 92 2.59 11.82 -10.82
N ASP A 93 2.94 12.06 -12.07
CA ASP A 93 4.06 12.94 -12.47
C ASP A 93 3.55 14.34 -12.78
N TYR A 94 2.36 14.44 -13.36
CA TYR A 94 1.73 15.69 -13.76
C TYR A 94 0.44 15.96 -13.00
N SER A 95 0.25 17.21 -12.59
CA SER A 95 -1.00 17.76 -12.09
C SER A 95 -1.16 19.17 -12.66
N LYS A 96 -2.31 19.81 -12.54
CA LYS A 96 -2.58 21.15 -13.08
C LYS A 96 -1.51 22.19 -12.70
N CYS A 97 -0.91 22.08 -11.52
CA CYS A 97 0.16 22.97 -11.05
C CYS A 97 1.57 22.62 -11.60
N ALA A 98 1.71 21.55 -12.37
CA ALA A 98 2.99 21.04 -12.85
C ALA A 98 3.12 21.07 -14.38
N ILE A 99 2.24 21.77 -15.08
CA ILE A 99 2.41 22.04 -16.53
C ILE A 99 3.47 23.13 -16.72
N GLN A 100 4.68 22.85 -16.25
CA GLN A 100 5.88 23.45 -16.81
C GLN A 100 6.34 22.50 -17.90
N SER A 101 6.51 23.05 -19.12
CA SER A 101 7.05 22.33 -20.28
C SER A 101 8.22 21.45 -19.86
N PRO A 102 8.36 20.20 -20.33
CA PRO A 102 9.57 19.45 -20.10
C PRO A 102 10.76 20.30 -20.56
N PRO A 103 11.88 20.34 -19.81
CA PRO A 103 13.08 21.01 -20.28
C PRO A 103 13.39 20.47 -21.68
N SER A 104 13.55 21.38 -22.66
CA SER A 104 13.90 20.99 -24.01
C SER A 104 15.20 20.16 -23.98
N PRO A 105 15.40 19.20 -24.87
CA PRO A 105 16.62 18.39 -24.92
C PRO A 105 17.92 19.17 -25.20
N MET A 106 17.84 20.50 -25.33
CA MET A 106 18.97 21.36 -25.76
C MET A 106 19.70 22.12 -24.64
N ASP A 107 19.33 21.98 -23.36
CA ASP A 107 20.00 22.72 -22.28
C ASP A 107 21.12 21.96 -21.53
N GLU A 108 21.72 20.93 -22.13
CA GLU A 108 22.84 20.20 -21.53
C GLU A 108 24.25 20.81 -21.76
N SER A 109 24.36 22.03 -22.30
CA SER A 109 25.71 22.55 -22.66
C SER A 109 26.28 23.69 -21.82
N HIS A 110 25.69 24.07 -20.68
CA HIS A 110 26.36 25.07 -19.81
C HIS A 110 26.15 24.74 -18.32
N GLY A 111 27.22 24.31 -17.66
CA GLY A 111 27.25 24.26 -16.21
C GLY A 111 28.31 23.43 -15.51
N ALA A 112 29.48 23.34 -16.04
CA ALA A 112 30.63 22.85 -15.27
C ALA A 112 31.56 24.02 -14.90
N THR A 113 31.28 24.71 -13.80
CA THR A 113 32.29 25.56 -13.13
C THR A 113 32.36 25.18 -11.65
N ALA A 114 33.43 24.47 -11.36
CA ALA A 114 33.92 24.22 -10.02
C ALA A 114 34.22 25.54 -9.29
N ARG A 115 33.69 25.71 -8.07
CA ARG A 115 34.19 26.72 -7.13
C ARG A 115 35.01 26.01 -6.05
N SER A 116 36.31 26.35 -6.00
CA SER A 116 37.21 26.17 -4.86
C SER A 116 37.59 27.52 -4.22
N PRO A 117 37.91 27.57 -2.95
CA PRO A 117 37.83 28.77 -2.13
C PRO A 117 39.08 29.66 -2.15
N ALA A 118 38.85 30.88 -1.72
CA ALA A 118 39.72 32.07 -1.70
C ALA A 118 41.10 31.93 -1.08
N GLY A 119 42.08 32.64 -1.69
CA GLY A 119 43.36 33.06 -1.08
C GLY A 119 43.88 34.30 -1.78
N ARG A 120 44.36 35.26 -1.02
CA ARG A 120 44.70 36.67 -1.25
C ARG A 120 46.01 36.95 -2.00
N PRO A 121 46.48 38.23 -2.24
CA PRO A 121 46.66 38.79 -3.58
C PRO A 121 48.07 39.27 -3.92
N SER A 122 48.23 39.57 -5.27
CA SER A 122 49.15 40.56 -5.94
C SER A 122 50.66 40.38 -5.93
N PRO A 123 51.52 41.09 -6.77
CA PRO A 123 51.19 41.95 -7.88
C PRO A 123 52.11 41.86 -9.13
N ARG A 124 51.67 42.51 -10.25
CA ARG A 124 52.41 43.20 -11.30
C ARG A 124 53.49 42.51 -12.16
N GLY A 125 53.32 42.74 -13.48
CA GLY A 125 54.43 42.82 -14.48
C GLY A 125 54.04 42.49 -15.90
N SER A 126 53.59 43.46 -16.67
CA SER A 126 54.04 44.05 -17.96
C SER A 126 54.30 43.18 -19.19
N SER A 127 53.65 43.59 -20.25
CA SER A 127 54.15 43.79 -21.65
C SER A 127 54.18 42.56 -22.59
N SER A 128 53.50 42.65 -23.63
CA SER A 128 53.68 43.18 -24.96
C SER A 128 53.61 42.18 -26.09
N SER A 129 52.82 42.57 -27.10
CA SER A 129 53.01 42.39 -28.55
C SER A 129 53.03 40.97 -29.13
N GLY A 130 52.33 40.60 -30.14
CA GLY A 130 51.86 41.25 -31.35
C GLY A 130 51.73 40.25 -32.46
N SER A 131 50.74 40.58 -33.29
CA SER A 131 50.73 40.46 -34.79
C SER A 131 50.46 39.11 -35.47
N HIS A 132 49.36 39.18 -36.18
CA HIS A 132 49.14 38.92 -37.63
C HIS A 132 49.54 37.57 -38.26
N CYS A 133 48.72 36.89 -39.03
CA CYS A 133 48.12 37.08 -40.35
C CYS A 133 47.40 35.82 -40.80
N SER A 134 46.18 35.86 -41.20
CA SER A 134 45.69 35.83 -42.63
C SER A 134 45.92 34.57 -43.45
N GLY A 135 44.79 34.09 -44.06
CA GLY A 135 44.91 33.44 -45.37
C GLY A 135 43.91 32.36 -45.68
N GLN A 136 42.76 32.72 -46.20
CA GLN A 136 42.14 32.35 -47.50
C GLN A 136 41.79 30.89 -47.83
N ARG A 137 40.54 30.77 -48.25
CA ARG A 137 39.90 29.71 -49.10
C ARG A 137 40.47 29.70 -50.52
N PRO A 138 40.16 28.71 -51.42
CA PRO A 138 38.85 28.32 -51.96
C PRO A 138 38.74 26.81 -52.35
N GLY A 139 37.62 26.12 -52.49
CA GLY A 139 36.56 26.14 -53.47
C GLY A 139 36.69 25.20 -54.66
N HIS A 140 35.73 24.25 -54.92
CA HIS A 140 35.14 23.84 -56.17
C HIS A 140 34.44 22.50 -56.05
N ARG A 141 33.24 22.41 -56.33
CA ARG A 141 32.26 22.05 -57.36
C ARG A 141 32.51 20.77 -58.17
N GLY A 142 31.40 19.95 -58.29
CA GLY A 142 31.03 19.14 -59.44
C GLY A 142 31.08 17.65 -59.14
N GLY A 143 30.14 16.89 -59.54
CA GLY A 143 29.13 16.79 -60.51
C GLY A 143 28.48 15.41 -60.55
N CYS A 144 27.30 15.33 -61.03
CA CYS A 144 26.40 14.17 -61.26
C CYS A 144 27.02 13.01 -62.06
N SER A 145 26.55 11.71 -61.75
CA SER A 145 25.94 10.88 -62.78
C SER A 145 25.35 9.57 -62.22
N LYS A 146 24.20 9.18 -62.74
CA LYS A 146 23.44 7.95 -62.55
C LYS A 146 24.15 6.77 -63.20
N VAL A 147 23.98 5.56 -62.68
CA VAL A 147 23.64 4.35 -63.49
C VAL A 147 23.20 3.21 -62.53
N SER A 148 22.33 2.39 -63.06
CA SER A 148 21.40 1.39 -62.54
C SER A 148 21.95 -0.02 -62.30
N CYS A 149 21.17 -0.75 -61.51
CA CYS A 149 20.84 -2.20 -61.50
C CYS A 149 21.83 -3.24 -61.01
N SER A 150 21.42 -4.01 -60.07
CA SER A 150 20.98 -5.42 -60.00
C SER A 150 21.56 -6.25 -58.85
N ASP A 151 20.66 -6.97 -58.22
CA ASP A 151 20.76 -8.27 -57.51
C ASP A 151 21.28 -8.37 -56.08
N ALA A 152 20.38 -8.87 -55.28
CA ALA A 152 20.46 -9.35 -53.87
C ALA A 152 21.23 -10.68 -53.73
N PRO A 153 21.41 -11.34 -52.54
CA PRO A 153 21.09 -10.97 -51.16
C PRO A 153 22.19 -11.33 -50.15
N SER A 154 22.25 -10.70 -49.01
CA SER A 154 22.74 -11.28 -47.74
C SER A 154 22.41 -10.39 -46.55
N GLY A 155 21.95 -10.98 -45.47
CA GLY A 155 21.36 -10.32 -44.32
C GLY A 155 22.26 -9.37 -43.54
N ARG A 156 21.66 -8.27 -43.10
CA ARG A 156 22.12 -7.44 -41.98
C ARG A 156 20.91 -6.88 -41.23
N SER A 157 20.97 -7.09 -39.96
CA SER A 157 20.19 -6.48 -38.90
C SER A 157 19.99 -4.98 -39.16
N THR A 158 18.76 -4.57 -39.44
CA THR A 158 18.34 -3.15 -39.46
C THR A 158 17.90 -2.74 -38.08
N ALA A 159 18.69 -1.87 -37.47
CA ALA A 159 18.23 -1.04 -36.36
C ALA A 159 17.10 -0.14 -36.87
N VAL A 160 15.90 -0.35 -36.38
CA VAL A 160 14.74 0.51 -36.63
C VAL A 160 14.94 1.81 -35.85
N GLN A 161 15.24 2.89 -36.56
CA GLN A 161 15.03 4.24 -36.03
C GLN A 161 13.53 4.43 -35.82
N ILE A 162 13.13 4.61 -34.58
CA ILE A 162 11.76 5.00 -34.22
C ILE A 162 11.67 6.50 -34.52
N GLU A 163 11.05 6.86 -35.64
CA GLU A 163 10.56 8.20 -35.87
C GLU A 163 9.52 8.54 -34.80
N ASN A 164 9.67 9.72 -34.20
CA ASN A 164 8.73 10.34 -33.26
C ASN A 164 7.38 10.61 -33.94
N THR A 165 6.56 9.63 -34.11
CA THR A 165 5.14 9.81 -34.37
C THR A 165 4.40 9.70 -33.03
N PRO A 166 3.55 10.66 -32.63
CA PRO A 166 2.77 10.51 -31.41
C PRO A 166 1.87 9.29 -31.60
N LEU A 167 2.04 8.29 -30.75
CA LEU A 167 1.15 7.14 -30.65
C LEU A 167 -0.21 7.65 -30.18
N LEU A 168 -1.06 8.01 -31.12
CA LEU A 168 -2.49 8.21 -30.91
C LEU A 168 -3.07 6.87 -30.47
N CYS A 169 -3.37 6.78 -29.18
CA CYS A 169 -4.10 5.67 -28.60
C CYS A 169 -5.53 5.66 -29.20
N PRO A 170 -5.96 4.65 -29.95
CA PRO A 170 -7.32 4.60 -30.47
C PRO A 170 -8.28 4.11 -29.40
N PHE A 171 -8.56 4.93 -28.39
CA PHE A 171 -9.70 4.72 -27.53
C PHE A 171 -10.92 5.44 -28.13
N HIS A 172 -11.63 4.78 -29.01
CA HIS A 172 -12.94 5.22 -29.45
C HIS A 172 -14.01 4.71 -28.48
N LEU A 173 -14.18 5.45 -27.39
CA LEU A 173 -15.46 5.60 -26.71
C LEU A 173 -15.94 7.01 -27.01
N GLN A 174 -17.25 7.21 -27.17
CA GLN A 174 -17.89 8.52 -27.34
C GLN A 174 -17.29 9.54 -26.37
N PRO A 175 -16.95 10.75 -26.72
CA PRO A 175 -15.90 11.54 -26.12
C PRO A 175 -16.30 12.10 -24.76
N VAL A 176 -16.07 11.35 -23.70
CA VAL A 176 -15.62 11.96 -22.48
C VAL A 176 -14.15 12.25 -22.74
N SER A 177 -13.79 13.49 -23.07
CA SER A 177 -12.40 13.88 -23.28
C SER A 177 -11.64 13.60 -22.01
N GLU A 178 -10.87 12.52 -22.01
CA GLU A 178 -9.98 12.20 -20.89
C GLU A 178 -9.02 13.37 -20.70
N PRO A 179 -8.76 13.83 -19.46
CA PRO A 179 -7.90 14.97 -19.22
C PRO A 179 -6.50 14.67 -19.77
N GLU A 180 -5.91 15.59 -20.51
CA GLU A 180 -4.55 15.47 -21.04
C GLU A 180 -3.53 15.04 -19.96
N THR A 181 -3.71 15.52 -18.73
CA THR A 181 -2.90 15.16 -17.55
C THR A 181 -2.95 13.66 -17.24
N MET A 182 -4.12 13.04 -17.31
CA MET A 182 -4.30 11.61 -17.06
C MET A 182 -3.62 10.79 -18.16
N ILE A 183 -3.83 11.12 -19.42
CA ILE A 183 -3.20 10.42 -20.56
C ILE A 183 -1.67 10.45 -20.43
N ARG A 184 -1.10 11.61 -20.12
CA ARG A 184 0.36 11.72 -19.91
C ARG A 184 0.87 10.87 -18.75
N ASN A 185 0.18 10.85 -17.62
CA ASN A 185 0.56 10.02 -16.48
C ASN A 185 0.50 8.53 -16.84
N GLN A 186 -0.52 8.10 -17.58
CA GLN A 186 -0.66 6.72 -18.06
C GLN A 186 0.46 6.33 -19.04
N GLU A 187 0.77 7.18 -20.02
CA GLU A 187 1.87 6.93 -20.96
C GLU A 187 3.21 6.74 -20.26
N ILE A 188 3.50 7.61 -19.28
CA ILE A 188 4.73 7.51 -18.48
C ILE A 188 4.75 6.24 -17.64
N GLU A 189 3.61 5.88 -17.03
CA GLU A 189 3.49 4.64 -16.27
C GLU A 189 3.79 3.41 -17.14
N LEU A 190 3.18 3.32 -18.31
CA LEU A 190 3.35 2.20 -19.22
C LEU A 190 4.81 2.05 -19.67
N ILE A 191 5.49 3.16 -19.97
CA ILE A 191 6.91 3.16 -20.32
C ILE A 191 7.78 2.76 -19.13
N ARG A 192 7.55 3.39 -17.97
CA ARG A 192 8.29 3.18 -16.71
C ARG A 192 8.19 1.74 -16.21
N ASN A 193 7.01 1.14 -16.34
CA ASN A 193 6.70 -0.18 -15.80
C ASN A 193 6.73 -1.29 -16.86
N LYS A 194 7.21 -1.02 -18.06
CA LYS A 194 7.20 -1.98 -19.19
C LYS A 194 7.74 -3.36 -18.81
N GLU A 195 8.91 -3.44 -18.15
CA GLU A 195 9.50 -4.73 -17.73
C GLU A 195 8.56 -5.49 -16.78
N ARG A 196 7.91 -4.78 -15.84
CA ARG A 196 6.96 -5.37 -14.88
C ARG A 196 5.71 -5.89 -15.59
N LEU A 197 5.18 -5.12 -16.53
CA LEU A 197 3.99 -5.50 -17.31
C LEU A 197 4.29 -6.67 -18.23
N GLN A 198 5.47 -6.73 -18.84
CA GLN A 198 5.92 -7.90 -19.62
C GLN A 198 6.06 -9.15 -18.73
N PHE A 199 6.56 -8.99 -17.51
CA PHE A 199 6.63 -10.10 -16.55
C PHE A 199 5.22 -10.60 -16.19
N PHE A 200 4.28 -9.72 -15.90
CA PHE A 200 2.89 -10.12 -15.64
C PHE A 200 2.22 -10.76 -16.85
N LYS A 201 2.51 -10.27 -18.05
CA LYS A 201 2.03 -10.89 -19.29
C LYS A 201 2.58 -12.31 -19.46
N TRP A 202 3.84 -12.54 -19.08
CA TRP A 202 4.40 -13.89 -19.02
C TRP A 202 3.69 -14.73 -17.94
N CYS A 203 3.46 -14.20 -16.74
CA CYS A 203 2.74 -14.92 -15.69
C CYS A 203 1.37 -15.39 -16.14
N SER A 204 0.59 -14.55 -16.83
CA SER A 204 -0.75 -14.91 -17.32
C SER A 204 -0.75 -16.06 -18.35
N LYS A 205 0.38 -16.29 -19.04
CA LYS A 205 0.55 -17.41 -19.98
C LYS A 205 1.16 -18.66 -19.32
N ALA A 206 2.14 -18.45 -18.43
CA ALA A 206 2.94 -19.51 -17.84
C ALA A 206 2.25 -20.24 -16.69
N PHE A 207 1.41 -19.55 -15.93
CA PHE A 207 0.70 -20.12 -14.78
C PHE A 207 -0.77 -20.38 -15.11
N LYS A 208 -1.30 -21.48 -14.61
CA LYS A 208 -2.74 -21.76 -14.60
C LYS A 208 -3.39 -21.10 -13.38
N ASN A 209 -4.69 -20.83 -13.47
CA ASN A 209 -5.50 -20.22 -12.41
C ASN A 209 -5.03 -18.82 -11.96
N ILE A 210 -4.30 -18.09 -12.82
CA ILE A 210 -3.96 -16.69 -12.59
C ILE A 210 -4.66 -15.83 -13.64
N ASN A 211 -5.43 -14.87 -13.14
CA ASN A 211 -6.00 -13.79 -13.94
C ASN A 211 -5.21 -12.51 -13.64
N VAL A 212 -4.70 -11.85 -14.67
CA VAL A 212 -3.99 -10.58 -14.53
C VAL A 212 -4.85 -9.47 -15.11
N VAL A 213 -5.34 -8.59 -14.24
CA VAL A 213 -6.07 -7.38 -14.65
C VAL A 213 -5.08 -6.27 -14.96
N PRO A 214 -5.09 -5.75 -16.21
CA PRO A 214 -4.16 -4.72 -16.67
C PRO A 214 -4.28 -3.40 -15.88
N PRO A 215 -3.29 -2.48 -16.01
CA PRO A 215 -3.39 -1.14 -15.44
C PRO A 215 -4.54 -0.32 -16.07
N ASP A 216 -4.90 0.78 -15.39
CA ASP A 216 -5.88 1.78 -15.85
C ASP A 216 -7.34 1.32 -15.89
N ILE A 217 -7.68 0.28 -15.15
CA ILE A 217 -9.06 -0.22 -15.06
C ILE A 217 -9.71 0.22 -13.77
N ASN A 218 -9.29 -0.30 -12.62
CA ASN A 218 -9.88 -0.01 -11.30
C ASN A 218 -8.88 -0.28 -10.19
N THR A 219 -9.20 0.18 -8.95
CA THR A 219 -8.50 -0.27 -7.74
C THR A 219 -8.83 -1.72 -7.41
N VAL A 220 -7.89 -2.44 -6.80
CA VAL A 220 -8.02 -3.86 -6.46
C VAL A 220 -9.28 -4.17 -5.66
N HIS A 221 -9.60 -3.36 -4.65
CA HIS A 221 -10.75 -3.62 -3.79
C HIS A 221 -12.08 -3.28 -4.45
N GLN A 222 -12.14 -2.21 -5.24
CA GLN A 222 -13.33 -1.87 -5.97
C GLN A 222 -13.64 -2.89 -7.06
N LEU A 223 -12.62 -3.35 -7.78
CA LEU A 223 -12.76 -4.45 -8.74
C LEU A 223 -13.25 -5.73 -8.07
N ASN A 224 -12.73 -6.02 -6.87
CA ASN A 224 -13.16 -7.16 -6.09
C ASN A 224 -14.64 -7.07 -5.71
N LEU A 225 -15.14 -5.90 -5.28
CA LEU A 225 -16.55 -5.69 -4.94
C LEU A 225 -17.49 -5.75 -6.14
N GLU A 226 -17.08 -5.19 -7.28
CA GLU A 226 -17.96 -4.97 -8.44
C GLU A 226 -17.97 -6.15 -9.43
N TYR A 227 -16.85 -6.90 -9.53
CA TYR A 227 -16.66 -7.85 -10.64
C TYR A 227 -16.14 -9.23 -10.25
N LEU A 228 -15.31 -9.35 -9.19
CA LEU A 228 -14.64 -10.59 -8.85
C LEU A 228 -15.36 -11.39 -7.76
N CYS A 229 -16.10 -10.73 -6.88
CA CYS A 229 -16.81 -11.40 -5.80
C CYS A 229 -18.11 -12.06 -6.31
N GLN A 230 -18.38 -13.20 -5.70
CA GLN A 230 -19.64 -13.95 -5.95
C GLN A 230 -20.11 -14.49 -4.60
N VAL A 231 -20.60 -13.75 -3.67
CA VAL A 231 -21.01 -14.20 -2.31
C VAL A 231 -21.07 -15.73 -2.12
N VAL A 232 -21.46 -16.42 -3.17
CA VAL A 232 -21.55 -17.89 -3.28
C VAL A 232 -20.79 -18.34 -4.52
N GLN A 233 -19.88 -19.28 -4.35
CA GLN A 233 -19.10 -19.91 -5.41
C GLN A 233 -19.72 -21.25 -5.82
N GLU A 234 -19.49 -21.64 -7.09
CA GLU A 234 -19.83 -22.96 -7.60
C GLU A 234 -18.55 -23.68 -8.07
N GLY A 235 -18.35 -24.90 -7.61
CA GLY A 235 -17.20 -25.71 -8.02
C GLY A 235 -17.40 -27.19 -7.72
N GLU A 236 -16.93 -28.05 -8.64
CA GLU A 236 -16.98 -29.51 -8.50
C GLU A 236 -18.37 -30.09 -8.16
N GLY A 237 -19.46 -29.40 -8.59
CA GLY A 237 -20.84 -29.79 -8.32
C GLY A 237 -21.39 -29.37 -6.95
N PHE A 238 -20.68 -28.51 -6.24
CA PHE A 238 -21.09 -27.94 -4.95
C PHE A 238 -21.27 -26.44 -5.04
N ILE A 239 -22.15 -25.92 -4.18
CA ILE A 239 -22.31 -24.48 -3.93
C ILE A 239 -21.80 -24.21 -2.52
N TYR A 240 -20.93 -23.18 -2.37
CA TYR A 240 -20.32 -22.83 -1.09
C TYR A 240 -20.10 -21.32 -0.96
N PRO A 241 -20.01 -20.76 0.28
CA PRO A 241 -19.75 -19.35 0.48
C PRO A 241 -18.37 -18.93 -0.03
N ASP A 242 -18.28 -17.77 -0.69
CA ASP A 242 -16.99 -17.19 -1.12
C ASP A 242 -16.14 -16.81 0.10
N SER A 243 -14.84 -16.93 -0.06
CA SER A 243 -13.85 -16.47 0.92
C SER A 243 -12.56 -16.09 0.22
N VAL A 244 -11.89 -15.05 0.71
CA VAL A 244 -10.70 -14.50 0.05
C VAL A 244 -9.60 -14.13 1.02
N VAL A 245 -8.37 -14.46 0.68
CA VAL A 245 -7.19 -13.84 1.30
C VAL A 245 -6.50 -12.98 0.28
N GLY A 246 -6.00 -11.83 0.71
CA GLY A 246 -5.33 -10.90 -0.19
C GLY A 246 -4.02 -10.38 0.37
N THR A 247 -3.14 -9.96 -0.53
CA THR A 247 -1.84 -9.38 -0.15
C THR A 247 -1.95 -7.93 0.34
N ASP A 248 -3.13 -7.34 0.28
CA ASP A 248 -3.41 -6.03 0.87
C ASP A 248 -4.17 -6.16 2.18
N SER A 249 -3.77 -5.36 3.19
CA SER A 249 -4.43 -5.36 4.51
C SER A 249 -5.90 -4.94 4.46
N HIS A 250 -6.33 -4.22 3.42
CA HIS A 250 -7.71 -3.80 3.21
C HIS A 250 -8.56 -4.81 2.40
N THR A 251 -8.07 -6.02 2.19
CA THR A 251 -8.88 -7.13 1.65
C THR A 251 -10.15 -7.37 2.48
N THR A 252 -10.13 -6.99 3.77
CA THR A 252 -11.28 -6.99 4.67
C THR A 252 -12.48 -6.16 4.16
N MET A 253 -12.30 -5.29 3.18
CA MET A 253 -13.39 -4.52 2.57
C MET A 253 -14.54 -5.40 2.07
N ILE A 254 -14.23 -6.58 1.58
CA ILE A 254 -15.20 -7.53 1.06
C ILE A 254 -16.18 -8.05 2.15
N ASN A 255 -15.77 -7.98 3.42
CA ASN A 255 -16.62 -8.41 4.54
C ASN A 255 -17.90 -7.57 4.67
N GLY A 256 -17.91 -6.36 4.12
CA GLY A 256 -19.09 -5.50 4.04
C GLY A 256 -20.20 -6.06 3.16
N LEU A 257 -19.88 -7.01 2.27
CA LEU A 257 -20.82 -7.73 1.40
C LEU A 257 -21.12 -9.17 1.88
N GLY A 258 -20.76 -9.52 3.11
CA GLY A 258 -21.01 -10.86 3.66
C GLY A 258 -20.06 -11.94 3.16
N ILE A 259 -18.89 -11.57 2.64
CA ILE A 259 -17.85 -12.51 2.21
C ILE A 259 -16.70 -12.46 3.23
N LEU A 260 -16.28 -13.62 3.71
CA LEU A 260 -15.17 -13.70 4.65
C LEU A 260 -13.84 -13.43 3.93
N GLY A 261 -13.14 -12.37 4.35
CA GLY A 261 -11.85 -12.02 3.77
C GLY A 261 -10.95 -11.25 4.71
N TRP A 262 -9.64 -11.47 4.60
CA TRP A 262 -8.64 -10.69 5.34
C TRP A 262 -7.30 -10.60 4.62
N GLY A 263 -6.50 -9.62 5.06
CA GLY A 263 -5.14 -9.41 4.53
C GLY A 263 -4.14 -10.36 5.15
N VAL A 264 -3.31 -10.95 4.29
CA VAL A 264 -2.14 -11.77 4.65
C VAL A 264 -0.90 -11.21 3.98
N GLY A 265 0.26 -11.77 4.23
CA GLY A 265 1.48 -11.38 3.53
C GLY A 265 1.64 -12.07 2.16
N GLY A 266 2.57 -11.55 1.35
CA GLY A 266 2.91 -12.16 0.07
C GLY A 266 3.31 -13.63 0.23
N ILE A 267 4.16 -13.94 1.20
CA ILE A 267 4.65 -15.30 1.47
C ILE A 267 3.51 -16.25 1.87
N GLU A 268 2.56 -15.78 2.69
CA GLU A 268 1.39 -16.58 3.08
C GLU A 268 0.45 -16.80 1.87
N SER A 269 0.23 -15.76 1.06
CA SER A 269 -0.55 -15.88 -0.18
C SER A 269 0.06 -16.89 -1.15
N GLU A 270 1.38 -16.87 -1.31
CA GLU A 270 2.11 -17.84 -2.13
C GLU A 270 1.91 -19.28 -1.63
N ALA A 271 1.94 -19.48 -0.30
CA ALA A 271 1.68 -20.78 0.30
C ALA A 271 0.25 -21.26 0.04
N VAL A 272 -0.74 -20.37 0.18
CA VAL A 272 -2.15 -20.65 -0.15
C VAL A 272 -2.33 -20.99 -1.63
N MET A 273 -1.76 -20.20 -2.52
CA MET A 273 -1.75 -20.48 -3.97
C MET A 273 -1.17 -21.88 -4.27
N LEU A 274 -0.19 -22.33 -3.50
CA LEU A 274 0.43 -23.64 -3.65
C LEU A 274 -0.29 -24.78 -2.90
N GLY A 275 -1.43 -24.47 -2.27
CA GLY A 275 -2.32 -25.44 -1.62
C GLY A 275 -1.97 -25.73 -0.16
N GLN A 276 -1.34 -24.76 0.54
CA GLN A 276 -1.20 -24.80 1.99
C GLN A 276 -2.35 -24.02 2.63
N PRO A 277 -3.06 -24.57 3.62
CA PRO A 277 -4.07 -23.83 4.36
C PRO A 277 -3.43 -22.72 5.20
N VAL A 278 -4.20 -21.68 5.50
CA VAL A 278 -3.84 -20.70 6.53
C VAL A 278 -4.18 -21.28 7.88
N SER A 279 -3.22 -21.36 8.78
CA SER A 279 -3.49 -21.73 10.17
C SER A 279 -4.10 -20.55 10.91
N LEU A 280 -5.29 -20.75 11.47
CA LEU A 280 -6.04 -19.74 12.19
C LEU A 280 -6.32 -20.25 13.61
N THR A 281 -5.78 -19.57 14.62
CA THR A 281 -6.23 -19.78 16.00
C THR A 281 -7.69 -19.31 16.10
N LEU A 282 -8.58 -20.14 16.62
CA LEU A 282 -10.01 -19.85 16.71
C LEU A 282 -10.25 -18.50 17.43
N PRO A 283 -10.73 -17.46 16.74
CA PRO A 283 -10.76 -16.10 17.29
C PRO A 283 -11.92 -15.89 18.25
N GLN A 284 -11.79 -14.91 19.12
CA GLN A 284 -12.95 -14.30 19.78
C GLN A 284 -13.75 -13.50 18.74
N VAL A 285 -15.09 -13.58 18.83
CA VAL A 285 -16.02 -12.84 17.99
C VAL A 285 -16.69 -11.75 18.82
N VAL A 286 -16.41 -10.50 18.48
CA VAL A 286 -17.01 -9.31 19.11
C VAL A 286 -18.23 -8.89 18.29
N GLY A 287 -19.40 -8.83 18.92
CA GLY A 287 -20.59 -8.24 18.31
C GLY A 287 -20.57 -6.72 18.48
N CYS A 288 -20.52 -5.98 17.37
CA CYS A 288 -20.69 -4.52 17.39
C CYS A 288 -22.16 -4.17 17.12
N LYS A 289 -22.90 -3.83 18.18
CA LYS A 289 -24.33 -3.47 18.10
C LYS A 289 -24.48 -2.02 17.65
N ILE A 290 -24.97 -1.83 16.43
CA ILE A 290 -25.24 -0.50 15.88
C ILE A 290 -26.66 -0.06 16.25
N VAL A 291 -26.77 1.10 16.92
CA VAL A 291 -28.03 1.70 17.35
C VAL A 291 -28.12 3.19 16.99
N GLY A 292 -29.29 3.79 17.15
CA GLY A 292 -29.52 5.21 16.88
C GLY A 292 -29.68 5.52 15.40
N THR A 293 -29.75 6.80 15.06
CA THR A 293 -29.96 7.31 13.69
C THR A 293 -28.80 8.20 13.25
N ILE A 294 -28.49 8.17 11.96
CA ILE A 294 -27.39 8.96 11.38
C ILE A 294 -27.79 10.44 11.37
N SER A 295 -26.91 11.31 11.89
CA SER A 295 -27.08 12.76 11.79
C SER A 295 -27.12 13.22 10.32
N PRO A 296 -28.02 14.14 9.93
CA PRO A 296 -28.08 14.68 8.57
C PRO A 296 -26.79 15.34 8.09
N LEU A 297 -25.96 15.82 9.02
CA LEU A 297 -24.67 16.47 8.72
C LEU A 297 -23.49 15.50 8.63
N ALA A 298 -23.66 14.25 9.09
CA ALA A 298 -22.60 13.24 9.07
C ALA A 298 -22.55 12.57 7.70
N THR A 299 -21.33 12.44 7.17
CA THR A 299 -21.04 11.66 5.97
C THR A 299 -20.69 10.20 6.32
N SER A 300 -20.72 9.30 5.35
CA SER A 300 -20.24 7.92 5.51
C SER A 300 -18.85 7.84 6.15
N ILE A 301 -17.96 8.76 5.79
CA ILE A 301 -16.59 8.80 6.33
C ILE A 301 -16.59 9.19 7.81
N ASP A 302 -17.48 10.06 8.24
CA ASP A 302 -17.62 10.40 9.67
C ASP A 302 -18.04 9.18 10.48
N ILE A 303 -18.96 8.36 9.95
CA ILE A 303 -19.40 7.11 10.57
C ILE A 303 -18.23 6.14 10.71
N VAL A 304 -17.52 5.92 9.62
CA VAL A 304 -16.39 4.98 9.54
C VAL A 304 -15.27 5.37 10.52
N LEU A 305 -14.86 6.63 10.51
CA LEU A 305 -13.81 7.11 11.42
C LEU A 305 -14.29 7.12 12.88
N GLY A 306 -15.61 7.33 13.12
CA GLY A 306 -16.23 7.21 14.44
C GLY A 306 -16.15 5.79 14.98
N ILE A 307 -16.57 4.81 14.20
CA ILE A 307 -16.49 3.39 14.53
C ILE A 307 -15.04 2.96 14.72
N THR A 308 -14.13 3.40 13.84
CA THR A 308 -12.69 3.10 13.93
C THR A 308 -12.11 3.53 15.28
N LYS A 309 -12.40 4.74 15.73
CA LYS A 309 -11.95 5.23 17.04
C LYS A 309 -12.56 4.41 18.19
N HIS A 310 -13.85 4.14 18.14
CA HIS A 310 -14.59 3.43 19.18
C HIS A 310 -14.06 2.01 19.37
N LEU A 311 -13.97 1.24 18.30
CA LEU A 311 -13.45 -0.13 18.32
C LEU A 311 -11.96 -0.19 18.70
N ARG A 312 -11.14 0.79 18.24
CA ARG A 312 -9.73 0.85 18.65
C ARG A 312 -9.56 1.08 20.14
N GLN A 313 -10.43 1.91 20.76
CA GLN A 313 -10.42 2.18 22.19
C GLN A 313 -10.89 0.97 23.02
N ALA A 314 -11.81 0.17 22.48
CA ALA A 314 -12.29 -1.05 23.11
C ALA A 314 -11.24 -2.20 23.13
N GLY A 315 -10.11 -2.06 22.42
CA GLY A 315 -9.01 -3.03 22.53
C GLY A 315 -9.29 -4.38 21.87
N ILE A 316 -9.95 -4.38 20.71
CA ILE A 316 -10.38 -5.60 19.98
C ILE A 316 -9.26 -6.25 19.12
N GLY A 317 -8.00 -5.97 19.44
CA GLY A 317 -6.85 -6.43 18.64
C GLY A 317 -6.85 -7.95 18.39
N GLY A 318 -6.76 -8.33 17.11
CA GLY A 318 -6.71 -9.72 16.66
C GLY A 318 -8.03 -10.49 16.70
N LYS A 319 -9.12 -9.87 17.20
CA LYS A 319 -10.46 -10.48 17.24
C LYS A 319 -11.19 -10.34 15.89
N PHE A 320 -12.27 -11.11 15.71
CA PHE A 320 -13.24 -10.91 14.64
C PHE A 320 -14.33 -9.97 15.15
N VAL A 321 -14.80 -9.06 14.31
CA VAL A 321 -15.93 -8.19 14.60
C VAL A 321 -17.07 -8.53 13.67
N GLU A 322 -18.28 -8.70 14.21
CA GLU A 322 -19.50 -8.85 13.43
C GLU A 322 -20.47 -7.71 13.80
N PHE A 323 -20.99 -7.02 12.79
CA PHE A 323 -21.90 -5.89 12.96
C PHE A 323 -23.34 -6.36 12.96
N PHE A 324 -24.13 -5.90 13.93
CA PHE A 324 -25.54 -6.26 14.08
C PHE A 324 -26.34 -5.13 14.71
N GLY A 325 -27.62 -5.32 14.91
CA GLY A 325 -28.52 -4.36 15.53
C GLY A 325 -29.28 -3.47 14.51
N PRO A 326 -30.30 -2.72 14.97
CA PRO A 326 -31.24 -2.02 14.09
C PRO A 326 -30.59 -0.88 13.25
N GLY A 327 -29.49 -0.30 13.72
CA GLY A 327 -28.80 0.77 13.00
C GLY A 327 -28.08 0.29 11.74
N VAL A 328 -27.82 -1.03 11.58
CA VAL A 328 -27.17 -1.58 10.38
C VAL A 328 -28.02 -1.35 9.13
N GLN A 329 -29.36 -1.34 9.25
CA GLN A 329 -30.27 -1.07 8.13
C GLN A 329 -30.16 0.36 7.56
N GLN A 330 -29.55 1.29 8.31
CA GLN A 330 -29.32 2.65 7.83
C GLN A 330 -28.01 2.80 7.03
N LEU A 331 -27.18 1.75 7.04
CA LEU A 331 -25.90 1.71 6.32
C LEU A 331 -26.09 1.08 4.94
N SER A 332 -25.79 1.82 3.89
CA SER A 332 -25.75 1.30 2.53
C SER A 332 -24.65 0.23 2.38
N ALA A 333 -24.71 -0.60 1.34
CA ALA A 333 -23.63 -1.57 1.07
C ALA A 333 -22.25 -0.90 0.92
N PRO A 334 -22.10 0.24 0.22
CA PRO A 334 -20.85 1.01 0.22
C PRO A 334 -20.39 1.49 1.61
N ASP A 335 -21.31 1.88 2.52
CA ASP A 335 -20.93 2.26 3.87
C ASP A 335 -20.35 1.08 4.66
N ARG A 336 -21.01 -0.09 4.57
CA ARG A 336 -20.55 -1.33 5.21
C ARG A 336 -19.17 -1.75 4.70
N THR A 337 -18.97 -1.71 3.38
CA THR A 337 -17.67 -2.03 2.78
C THR A 337 -16.58 -1.05 3.22
N THR A 338 -16.92 0.23 3.40
CA THR A 338 -16.00 1.25 3.91
C THR A 338 -15.63 1.02 5.38
N ILE A 339 -16.60 0.64 6.23
CA ILE A 339 -16.36 0.27 7.64
C ILE A 339 -15.45 -0.96 7.70
N ALA A 340 -15.75 -1.98 6.91
CA ALA A 340 -14.97 -3.21 6.82
C ALA A 340 -13.56 -2.97 6.28
N ASN A 341 -13.39 -2.01 5.36
CA ASN A 341 -12.09 -1.58 4.85
C ASN A 341 -11.16 -1.08 5.96
N MET A 342 -11.67 -0.31 6.92
CA MET A 342 -10.88 0.25 8.02
C MET A 342 -10.57 -0.77 9.14
N CYS A 343 -10.84 -2.05 8.93
CA CYS A 343 -10.54 -3.14 9.87
C CYS A 343 -9.10 -3.12 10.42
N PRO A 344 -8.04 -2.95 9.60
CA PRO A 344 -6.68 -2.84 10.11
C PRO A 344 -6.46 -1.61 11.02
N GLU A 345 -7.16 -0.51 10.79
CA GLU A 345 -7.00 0.73 11.55
C GLU A 345 -7.56 0.60 12.97
N TYR A 346 -8.62 -0.18 13.20
CA TYR A 346 -9.07 -0.52 14.55
C TYR A 346 -8.51 -1.85 15.08
N ASN A 347 -7.57 -2.46 14.33
CA ASN A 347 -6.76 -3.63 14.72
C ASN A 347 -7.53 -4.95 14.87
N ALA A 348 -8.69 -5.10 14.20
CA ALA A 348 -9.37 -6.38 14.08
C ALA A 348 -8.77 -7.22 12.93
N THR A 349 -9.03 -8.52 12.93
CA THR A 349 -8.64 -9.41 11.83
C THR A 349 -9.71 -9.45 10.74
N VAL A 350 -11.00 -9.50 11.14
CA VAL A 350 -12.18 -9.55 10.27
C VAL A 350 -13.21 -8.55 10.78
N SER A 351 -14.03 -8.03 9.87
CA SER A 351 -15.02 -7.00 10.12
C SER A 351 -16.27 -7.28 9.29
N PHE A 352 -17.09 -8.19 9.74
CA PHE A 352 -18.11 -8.87 8.95
C PHE A 352 -19.50 -8.24 9.08
N PHE A 353 -20.15 -8.00 7.94
CA PHE A 353 -21.58 -7.67 7.85
C PHE A 353 -22.30 -8.85 7.23
N PRO A 354 -23.30 -9.45 7.91
CA PRO A 354 -24.11 -10.51 7.32
C PRO A 354 -24.86 -10.03 6.06
N VAL A 355 -25.09 -10.94 5.11
CA VAL A 355 -25.88 -10.63 3.91
C VAL A 355 -27.34 -10.37 4.32
N ASP A 356 -27.93 -9.31 3.77
CA ASP A 356 -29.33 -8.91 3.96
C ASP A 356 -29.92 -8.34 2.67
N ASP A 357 -31.15 -7.80 2.74
CA ASP A 357 -31.85 -7.21 1.60
C ASP A 357 -31.05 -6.06 0.94
N ILE A 358 -30.31 -5.25 1.72
CA ILE A 358 -29.48 -4.15 1.20
C ILE A 358 -28.30 -4.70 0.38
N THR A 359 -27.71 -5.78 0.85
CA THR A 359 -26.64 -6.47 0.11
C THR A 359 -27.16 -7.08 -1.19
N LEU A 360 -28.33 -7.73 -1.17
CA LEU A 360 -28.95 -8.26 -2.38
C LEU A 360 -29.31 -7.15 -3.37
N GLN A 361 -29.82 -6.01 -2.90
CA GLN A 361 -30.11 -4.85 -3.74
C GLN A 361 -28.85 -4.32 -4.43
N HIS A 362 -27.71 -4.29 -3.73
CA HIS A 362 -26.43 -3.92 -4.33
C HIS A 362 -26.04 -4.86 -5.47
N PHE A 363 -26.21 -6.18 -5.27
CA PHE A 363 -25.89 -7.17 -6.30
C PHE A 363 -26.82 -7.14 -7.52
N LYS A 364 -28.04 -6.60 -7.43
CA LYS A 364 -28.92 -6.40 -8.60
C LYS A 364 -28.27 -5.55 -9.68
N HIS A 365 -27.44 -4.60 -9.28
CA HIS A 365 -26.74 -3.70 -10.22
C HIS A 365 -25.44 -4.29 -10.77
N THR A 366 -24.83 -5.24 -10.07
CA THR A 366 -23.51 -5.79 -10.41
C THR A 366 -23.53 -7.22 -10.94
N SER A 367 -24.64 -7.96 -10.74
CA SER A 367 -24.81 -9.39 -11.10
C SER A 367 -25.94 -9.64 -12.09
N THR A 368 -26.06 -10.86 -12.59
CA THR A 368 -27.17 -11.29 -13.43
C THR A 368 -28.34 -11.79 -12.58
N ASP A 369 -29.61 -11.52 -12.99
CA ASP A 369 -30.83 -11.82 -12.23
C ASP A 369 -30.98 -13.29 -11.78
N HIS A 370 -30.52 -14.25 -12.61
CA HIS A 370 -30.63 -15.66 -12.29
C HIS A 370 -29.77 -16.09 -11.09
N THR A 371 -28.61 -15.43 -10.94
CA THR A 371 -27.68 -15.71 -9.84
C THR A 371 -28.24 -15.24 -8.48
N LEU A 372 -29.06 -14.19 -8.47
CA LEU A 372 -29.58 -13.58 -7.24
C LEU A 372 -30.60 -14.45 -6.52
N VAL A 373 -31.50 -15.13 -7.26
CA VAL A 373 -32.50 -16.00 -6.66
C VAL A 373 -31.85 -17.21 -5.98
N VAL A 374 -30.88 -17.84 -6.67
CA VAL A 374 -30.10 -18.95 -6.12
C VAL A 374 -29.32 -18.52 -4.89
N LEU A 375 -28.77 -17.31 -4.91
CA LEU A 375 -28.02 -16.71 -3.81
C LEU A 375 -28.89 -16.54 -2.56
N GLU A 376 -30.05 -15.94 -2.68
CA GLU A 376 -30.96 -15.67 -1.56
C GLU A 376 -31.47 -16.99 -0.92
N ASP A 377 -31.93 -17.93 -1.74
CA ASP A 377 -32.44 -19.21 -1.27
C ASP A 377 -31.34 -20.03 -0.59
N TYR A 378 -30.14 -20.07 -1.16
CA TYR A 378 -29.02 -20.78 -0.55
C TYR A 378 -28.64 -20.17 0.80
N LEU A 379 -28.45 -18.84 0.88
CA LEU A 379 -28.07 -18.16 2.12
C LEU A 379 -29.12 -18.29 3.23
N LYS A 380 -30.41 -18.31 2.89
CA LYS A 380 -31.51 -18.62 3.83
C LYS A 380 -31.44 -20.07 4.31
N ALA A 381 -31.22 -21.02 3.41
CA ALA A 381 -31.12 -22.45 3.75
C ALA A 381 -29.94 -22.71 4.73
N ILE A 382 -28.78 -22.08 4.53
CA ILE A 382 -27.61 -22.23 5.42
C ILE A 382 -27.58 -21.21 6.58
N LYS A 383 -28.66 -20.42 6.78
CA LYS A 383 -28.82 -19.42 7.86
C LYS A 383 -27.75 -18.33 7.89
N LEU A 384 -27.19 -17.97 6.75
CA LEU A 384 -26.26 -16.82 6.59
C LEU A 384 -26.98 -15.54 6.12
N PHE A 385 -28.25 -15.62 5.72
CA PHE A 385 -29.07 -14.44 5.43
C PHE A 385 -29.62 -13.84 6.73
N ARG A 386 -29.48 -12.52 6.88
CA ARG A 386 -29.90 -11.81 8.09
C ARG A 386 -31.16 -10.97 7.83
N SER A 387 -32.21 -11.21 8.63
CA SER A 387 -33.33 -10.29 8.76
C SER A 387 -33.22 -9.53 10.09
N TYR A 388 -33.34 -8.20 10.04
CA TYR A 388 -33.29 -7.37 11.26
C TYR A 388 -34.70 -7.12 11.84
N SER A 389 -35.74 -7.69 11.24
CA SER A 389 -37.11 -7.59 11.74
C SER A 389 -37.35 -8.51 12.93
N ASP A 390 -36.55 -9.58 13.08
CA ASP A 390 -36.68 -10.53 14.18
C ASP A 390 -35.47 -10.44 15.12
N GLN A 391 -35.68 -9.87 16.32
CA GLN A 391 -34.65 -9.76 17.35
C GLN A 391 -34.36 -11.08 18.09
N SER A 392 -35.21 -12.10 17.91
CA SER A 392 -35.04 -13.40 18.56
C SER A 392 -33.88 -14.22 18.02
N GLU A 393 -33.36 -13.85 16.83
CA GLU A 393 -32.25 -14.53 16.15
C GLU A 393 -30.86 -13.84 16.34
N GLU A 394 -30.69 -12.99 17.35
CA GLU A 394 -29.37 -12.37 17.59
C GLU A 394 -28.33 -13.44 17.94
N PRO A 395 -27.18 -13.53 17.22
CA PRO A 395 -26.12 -14.48 17.54
C PRO A 395 -25.51 -14.22 18.92
N GLN A 396 -24.95 -15.26 19.52
CA GLN A 396 -24.14 -15.11 20.73
C GLN A 396 -22.72 -14.72 20.36
N TYR A 397 -22.19 -13.71 21.04
CA TYR A 397 -20.84 -13.19 20.84
C TYR A 397 -19.99 -13.42 22.08
N SER A 398 -18.64 -13.38 21.93
CA SER A 398 -17.71 -13.42 23.06
C SER A 398 -17.83 -12.16 23.92
N GLU A 399 -18.12 -11.03 23.27
CA GLU A 399 -18.25 -9.70 23.86
C GLU A 399 -19.18 -8.87 22.96
N VAL A 400 -19.95 -7.96 23.54
CA VAL A 400 -20.80 -7.01 22.79
C VAL A 400 -20.37 -5.58 23.09
N ILE A 401 -20.14 -4.80 22.03
CA ILE A 401 -19.83 -3.38 22.09
C ILE A 401 -20.94 -2.62 21.38
N GLU A 402 -21.54 -1.62 22.06
CA GLU A 402 -22.60 -0.81 21.45
C GLU A 402 -22.04 0.47 20.83
N MET A 403 -22.47 0.79 19.62
CA MET A 403 -22.14 2.00 18.88
C MET A 403 -23.40 2.77 18.50
N ASN A 404 -23.55 3.99 19.03
CA ASN A 404 -24.68 4.86 18.73
C ASN A 404 -24.34 5.83 17.61
N LEU A 405 -24.98 5.68 16.45
CA LEU A 405 -24.79 6.52 15.26
C LEU A 405 -25.17 7.99 15.51
N SER A 406 -26.12 8.26 16.43
CA SER A 406 -26.54 9.64 16.73
C SER A 406 -25.45 10.48 17.42
N SER A 407 -24.39 9.84 17.92
CA SER A 407 -23.24 10.54 18.52
C SER A 407 -22.19 11.01 17.49
N ILE A 408 -22.38 10.69 16.21
CA ILE A 408 -21.42 11.01 15.16
C ILE A 408 -21.68 12.42 14.63
N VAL A 409 -20.62 13.23 14.62
CA VAL A 409 -20.61 14.60 14.08
C VAL A 409 -19.52 14.69 13.01
N PRO A 410 -19.57 15.67 12.08
CA PRO A 410 -18.51 15.89 11.10
C PRO A 410 -17.15 16.06 11.76
N HIS A 411 -16.13 15.38 11.25
CA HIS A 411 -14.80 15.39 11.82
C HIS A 411 -13.69 15.03 10.82
N VAL A 412 -12.47 15.26 11.23
CA VAL A 412 -11.26 14.83 10.54
C VAL A 412 -10.44 13.93 11.47
N SER A 413 -9.51 13.17 10.91
CA SER A 413 -8.57 12.34 11.68
C SER A 413 -7.15 12.73 11.36
N GLY A 414 -6.35 13.03 12.36
CA GLY A 414 -4.95 13.45 12.22
C GLY A 414 -4.38 14.08 13.50
N PRO A 415 -3.14 14.61 13.42
CA PRO A 415 -2.32 14.83 12.20
C PRO A 415 -1.47 13.66 11.74
N LYS A 416 -1.45 12.51 12.45
CA LYS A 416 -0.52 11.41 12.16
C LYS A 416 -1.18 10.02 12.14
N ARG A 417 -2.33 9.82 12.79
CA ARG A 417 -2.97 8.50 12.93
C ARG A 417 -4.47 8.54 12.61
N PRO A 418 -5.03 7.54 11.91
CA PRO A 418 -6.45 7.54 11.51
C PRO A 418 -7.43 7.52 12.68
N GLN A 419 -7.02 6.98 13.83
CA GLN A 419 -7.85 6.93 15.04
C GLN A 419 -7.83 8.23 15.85
N ASP A 420 -6.97 9.20 15.53
CA ASP A 420 -6.93 10.51 16.22
C ASP A 420 -7.99 11.45 15.63
N ARG A 421 -9.26 11.17 15.97
CA ARG A 421 -10.44 11.89 15.51
C ARG A 421 -10.58 13.23 16.19
N VAL A 422 -10.86 14.28 15.42
CA VAL A 422 -11.09 15.66 15.87
C VAL A 422 -12.37 16.19 15.22
N ALA A 423 -13.33 16.70 16.01
CA ALA A 423 -14.50 17.36 15.45
C ALA A 423 -14.08 18.61 14.66
N VAL A 424 -14.76 18.87 13.54
CA VAL A 424 -14.46 20.03 12.66
C VAL A 424 -14.52 21.34 13.43
N THR A 425 -15.42 21.46 14.41
CA THR A 425 -15.56 22.61 15.31
C THR A 425 -14.36 22.81 16.25
N CYS A 426 -13.62 21.74 16.59
CA CYS A 426 -12.46 21.77 17.49
C CYS A 426 -11.13 21.78 16.75
N MET A 427 -11.14 21.77 15.42
CA MET A 427 -9.94 21.53 14.60
C MET A 427 -8.85 22.58 14.82
N LYS A 428 -9.22 23.85 14.91
CA LYS A 428 -8.31 24.97 15.17
C LYS A 428 -7.55 24.81 16.48
N GLU A 429 -8.28 24.51 17.57
CA GLU A 429 -7.70 24.34 18.91
C GLU A 429 -6.81 23.08 18.97
N ASP A 430 -7.28 21.97 18.41
CA ASP A 430 -6.49 20.72 18.38
C ASP A 430 -5.17 20.92 17.63
N PHE A 431 -5.19 21.61 16.48
CA PHE A 431 -3.97 21.88 15.75
C PHE A 431 -2.97 22.73 16.52
N ILE A 432 -3.43 23.79 17.20
CA ILE A 432 -2.59 24.63 18.07
C ILE A 432 -2.00 23.79 19.21
N ASN A 433 -2.79 22.92 19.83
CA ASN A 433 -2.31 22.00 20.86
C ASN A 433 -1.25 21.05 20.32
N CYS A 434 -1.42 20.52 19.10
CA CYS A 434 -0.42 19.69 18.43
C CYS A 434 0.90 20.42 18.19
N LEU A 435 0.88 21.74 17.91
CA LEU A 435 2.13 22.53 17.79
C LEU A 435 2.88 22.60 19.12
N ASN A 436 2.17 22.70 20.25
CA ASN A 436 2.74 22.83 21.60
C ASN A 436 3.27 21.51 22.18
N GLU A 437 2.58 20.40 21.93
CA GLU A 437 2.89 19.09 22.49
C GLU A 437 4.29 18.59 22.10
N LYS A 438 4.92 17.81 22.99
CA LYS A 438 6.18 17.14 22.71
C LYS A 438 6.06 16.25 21.46
N VAL A 439 7.16 16.11 20.74
CA VAL A 439 7.20 15.22 19.56
C VAL A 439 6.77 13.82 19.95
N GLY A 440 5.74 13.31 19.26
CA GLY A 440 5.12 12.01 19.55
C GLY A 440 4.00 11.72 18.56
N PHE A 441 2.94 11.09 19.04
CA PHE A 441 1.81 10.68 18.18
C PHE A 441 1.04 11.84 17.54
N LYS A 442 0.92 12.98 18.23
CA LYS A 442 0.26 14.19 17.70
C LYS A 442 1.21 15.39 17.67
N GLY A 443 2.07 15.55 18.66
CA GLY A 443 2.86 16.76 18.88
C GLY A 443 3.97 17.01 17.88
N PHE A 444 4.27 18.31 17.64
CA PHE A 444 5.35 18.81 16.78
C PHE A 444 6.44 19.57 17.54
N HIS A 445 6.18 20.00 18.78
CA HIS A 445 7.09 20.73 19.68
C HIS A 445 7.65 22.01 19.06
N ILE A 446 6.77 22.87 18.55
CA ILE A 446 7.12 24.19 18.02
C ILE A 446 7.06 25.20 19.16
N SER A 447 8.15 25.96 19.39
CA SER A 447 8.18 26.98 20.44
C SER A 447 7.13 28.08 20.14
N LYS A 448 6.59 28.71 21.21
CA LYS A 448 5.52 29.70 21.08
C LYS A 448 5.91 30.86 20.17
N GLU A 449 7.20 31.28 20.20
CA GLU A 449 7.73 32.36 19.38
C GLU A 449 7.71 32.03 17.90
N LYS A 450 7.88 30.73 17.55
CA LYS A 450 7.89 30.25 16.18
C LYS A 450 6.51 29.95 15.62
N GLN A 451 5.47 29.80 16.45
CA GLN A 451 4.13 29.45 16.00
C GLN A 451 3.47 30.51 15.12
N ALA A 452 3.86 31.77 15.25
CA ALA A 452 3.41 32.89 14.41
C ALA A 452 4.25 33.05 13.12
N THR A 453 5.20 32.15 12.84
CA THR A 453 6.07 32.25 11.67
C THR A 453 5.26 32.23 10.38
N GLN A 454 5.47 33.26 9.54
CA GLN A 454 4.96 33.34 8.18
C GLN A 454 6.13 33.51 7.21
N VAL A 455 6.13 32.79 6.12
CA VAL A 455 7.18 32.83 5.11
C VAL A 455 6.57 33.31 3.79
N PRO A 456 6.92 34.53 3.32
CA PRO A 456 6.52 35.01 2.02
C PRO A 456 7.29 34.25 0.91
N PHE A 457 6.62 33.94 -0.19
CA PHE A 457 7.24 33.28 -1.35
C PHE A 457 6.53 33.65 -2.64
N LEU A 458 7.25 33.56 -3.73
CA LEU A 458 6.75 33.85 -5.07
C LEU A 458 6.32 32.55 -5.76
N HIS A 459 5.10 32.52 -6.29
CA HIS A 459 4.59 31.39 -7.06
C HIS A 459 3.80 31.92 -8.28
N GLU A 460 4.16 31.48 -9.49
CA GLU A 460 3.54 31.92 -10.75
C GLU A 460 3.42 33.44 -10.88
N GLY A 461 4.43 34.19 -10.42
CA GLY A 461 4.48 35.64 -10.48
C GLY A 461 3.64 36.40 -9.46
N ALA A 462 2.99 35.71 -8.51
CA ALA A 462 2.24 36.30 -7.40
C ALA A 462 2.90 35.96 -6.06
N GLU A 463 2.76 36.86 -5.09
CA GLU A 463 3.29 36.69 -3.73
C GLU A 463 2.26 36.02 -2.83
N TYR A 464 2.70 35.01 -2.09
CA TYR A 464 1.90 34.26 -1.15
C TYR A 464 2.65 34.09 0.17
N ASN A 465 1.91 33.79 1.26
CA ASN A 465 2.45 33.49 2.57
C ASN A 465 2.09 32.09 3.02
N LEU A 466 3.08 31.32 3.52
CA LEU A 466 2.86 30.05 4.22
C LEU A 466 3.08 30.23 5.72
N ALA A 467 2.26 29.54 6.51
CA ALA A 467 2.33 29.49 7.97
C ALA A 467 2.16 28.03 8.45
N HIS A 468 2.33 27.81 9.76
CA HIS A 468 1.92 26.52 10.35
C HIS A 468 0.42 26.30 10.10
N GLY A 469 0.05 25.10 9.70
CA GLY A 469 -1.33 24.75 9.35
C GLY A 469 -1.73 25.02 7.90
N SER A 470 -0.87 25.67 7.08
CA SER A 470 -1.16 25.88 5.67
C SER A 470 -1.33 24.55 4.92
N VAL A 471 -2.43 24.42 4.19
CA VAL A 471 -2.70 23.29 3.30
C VAL A 471 -1.87 23.47 2.03
N VAL A 472 -1.05 22.49 1.71
CA VAL A 472 -0.21 22.47 0.49
C VAL A 472 -0.54 21.31 -0.44
N ILE A 473 -1.26 20.29 0.07
CA ILE A 473 -1.77 19.15 -0.68
C ILE A 473 -3.23 18.94 -0.30
N ALA A 474 -4.12 18.84 -1.31
CA ALA A 474 -5.51 18.44 -1.13
C ALA A 474 -5.87 17.38 -2.17
N ALA A 475 -6.15 16.16 -1.73
CA ALA A 475 -6.41 15.04 -2.62
C ALA A 475 -7.77 14.41 -2.35
N VAL A 476 -8.67 14.52 -3.32
CA VAL A 476 -9.92 13.75 -3.35
C VAL A 476 -9.60 12.40 -3.98
N ILE A 477 -9.64 11.36 -3.16
CA ILE A 477 -9.30 10.00 -3.54
C ILE A 477 -10.57 9.18 -3.40
N SER A 478 -11.07 8.62 -4.48
CA SER A 478 -12.06 7.55 -4.44
C SER A 478 -11.33 6.22 -4.36
N CYS A 479 -10.56 6.07 -3.28
CA CYS A 479 -9.89 4.82 -2.96
C CYS A 479 -10.86 3.88 -2.23
N THR A 480 -10.35 2.84 -1.68
CA THR A 480 -11.07 1.76 -0.99
C THR A 480 -12.10 2.20 0.07
N ASN A 481 -11.99 3.39 0.64
CA ASN A 481 -12.90 3.90 1.67
C ASN A 481 -13.92 4.96 1.17
N ASN A 482 -13.94 5.29 -0.10
CA ASN A 482 -14.83 6.30 -0.69
C ASN A 482 -15.57 5.75 -1.93
N CYS A 483 -15.99 4.49 -1.86
CA CYS A 483 -16.77 3.87 -2.96
C CYS A 483 -18.22 4.37 -3.01
N ASN A 484 -18.67 5.07 -1.96
CA ASN A 484 -20.04 5.58 -1.91
C ASN A 484 -20.21 6.76 -2.88
N PRO A 485 -21.04 6.62 -3.95
CA PRO A 485 -21.29 7.69 -4.92
C PRO A 485 -21.77 8.98 -4.27
N SER A 486 -22.62 8.89 -3.23
CA SER A 486 -23.20 10.06 -2.56
C SER A 486 -22.13 11.01 -2.02
N VAL A 487 -21.03 10.49 -1.45
CA VAL A 487 -19.97 11.31 -0.88
C VAL A 487 -19.14 12.03 -1.95
N MET A 488 -18.92 11.37 -3.09
CA MET A 488 -18.21 11.95 -4.23
C MET A 488 -19.08 13.00 -4.94
N LEU A 489 -20.37 12.72 -5.11
CA LEU A 489 -21.35 13.68 -5.66
C LEU A 489 -21.49 14.90 -4.74
N ALA A 490 -21.51 14.69 -3.42
CA ALA A 490 -21.53 15.79 -2.46
C ALA A 490 -20.30 16.70 -2.60
N ALA A 491 -19.09 16.14 -2.81
CA ALA A 491 -17.90 16.94 -3.07
C ALA A 491 -18.02 17.75 -4.37
N GLY A 492 -18.59 17.17 -5.41
CA GLY A 492 -18.86 17.83 -6.68
C GLY A 492 -19.90 18.94 -6.57
N LEU A 493 -21.01 18.71 -5.85
CA LEU A 493 -22.05 19.72 -5.59
C LEU A 493 -21.51 20.87 -4.73
N LEU A 494 -20.69 20.58 -3.72
CA LEU A 494 -20.00 21.59 -2.93
C LEU A 494 -19.06 22.44 -3.79
N ALA A 495 -18.30 21.82 -4.69
CA ALA A 495 -17.45 22.53 -5.64
C ALA A 495 -18.26 23.44 -6.58
N LYS A 496 -19.44 23.00 -7.04
CA LYS A 496 -20.36 23.79 -7.84
C LYS A 496 -20.79 25.04 -7.10
N LYS A 497 -21.35 24.88 -5.89
CA LYS A 497 -21.79 25.98 -5.04
C LYS A 497 -20.66 26.95 -4.68
N ALA A 498 -19.44 26.41 -4.40
CA ALA A 498 -18.26 27.23 -4.12
C ALA A 498 -17.85 28.12 -5.34
N ILE A 499 -17.83 27.56 -6.54
CA ILE A 499 -17.53 28.32 -7.78
C ILE A 499 -18.62 29.35 -8.04
N GLU A 500 -19.89 29.01 -7.86
CA GLU A 500 -21.02 29.94 -8.03
C GLU A 500 -20.94 31.07 -6.98
N ALA A 501 -20.44 30.78 -5.77
CA ALA A 501 -20.15 31.82 -4.76
C ALA A 501 -18.86 32.62 -5.02
N GLY A 502 -18.11 32.32 -6.10
CA GLY A 502 -16.88 33.05 -6.47
C GLY A 502 -15.62 32.61 -5.73
N LEU A 503 -15.68 31.51 -4.93
CA LEU A 503 -14.53 30.99 -4.20
C LEU A 503 -13.51 30.30 -5.13
N LYS A 504 -12.24 30.30 -4.71
CA LYS A 504 -11.12 29.72 -5.46
C LYS A 504 -10.14 29.02 -4.52
N VAL A 505 -9.45 28.02 -5.04
CA VAL A 505 -8.29 27.40 -4.36
C VAL A 505 -7.02 28.16 -4.74
N LYS A 506 -6.11 28.35 -3.78
CA LYS A 506 -4.83 29.05 -4.04
C LYS A 506 -3.96 28.22 -4.99
N PRO A 507 -3.30 28.82 -6.00
CA PRO A 507 -2.60 28.10 -7.07
C PRO A 507 -1.49 27.17 -6.58
N TYR A 508 -0.79 27.54 -5.51
CA TYR A 508 0.30 26.76 -4.93
C TYR A 508 -0.17 25.47 -4.22
N ILE A 509 -1.46 25.34 -3.92
CA ILE A 509 -2.03 24.12 -3.31
C ILE A 509 -2.14 23.06 -4.41
N ARG A 510 -1.48 21.94 -4.19
CA ARG A 510 -1.57 20.80 -5.08
C ARG A 510 -2.88 20.07 -4.84
N THR A 511 -3.78 20.23 -5.78
CA THR A 511 -5.07 19.52 -5.81
C THR A 511 -4.99 18.33 -6.76
N SER A 512 -5.72 17.25 -6.46
CA SER A 512 -5.86 16.09 -7.35
C SER A 512 -7.17 15.35 -7.09
N LEU A 513 -7.70 14.73 -8.14
CA LEU A 513 -8.82 13.79 -8.09
C LEU A 513 -8.31 12.44 -8.62
N VAL A 514 -8.36 11.42 -7.77
CA VAL A 514 -7.94 10.05 -8.10
C VAL A 514 -9.15 9.14 -7.92
N PRO A 515 -9.97 8.93 -8.96
CA PRO A 515 -11.11 8.03 -8.91
C PRO A 515 -10.68 6.58 -8.71
N GLY A 516 -11.48 5.80 -7.98
CA GLY A 516 -11.23 4.36 -7.77
C GLY A 516 -11.51 3.55 -9.03
N SER A 517 -12.40 4.05 -9.90
CA SER A 517 -12.78 3.38 -11.14
C SER A 517 -13.27 4.37 -12.20
N GLY A 518 -13.38 3.89 -13.44
CA GLY A 518 -14.02 4.60 -14.52
C GLY A 518 -15.50 4.94 -14.22
N THR A 519 -16.18 4.12 -13.42
CA THR A 519 -17.55 4.37 -12.94
C THR A 519 -17.65 5.72 -12.21
N VAL A 520 -16.66 6.00 -11.32
CA VAL A 520 -16.64 7.28 -10.58
C VAL A 520 -16.53 8.47 -11.51
N THR A 521 -15.65 8.42 -12.48
CA THR A 521 -15.51 9.50 -13.49
C THR A 521 -16.78 9.65 -14.32
N HIS A 522 -17.39 8.53 -14.68
CA HIS A 522 -18.63 8.53 -15.46
C HIS A 522 -19.75 9.24 -14.71
N TYR A 523 -20.07 8.85 -13.47
CA TYR A 523 -21.17 9.49 -12.75
C TYR A 523 -20.89 10.95 -12.38
N LEU A 524 -19.63 11.33 -12.07
CA LEU A 524 -19.25 12.72 -11.84
C LEU A 524 -19.37 13.58 -13.11
N ASN A 525 -19.14 13.00 -14.27
CA ASN A 525 -19.32 13.70 -15.56
C ASN A 525 -20.79 13.81 -15.94
N THR A 526 -21.57 12.72 -15.84
CA THR A 526 -22.99 12.66 -16.18
C THR A 526 -23.83 13.58 -15.28
N SER A 527 -23.46 13.71 -13.99
CA SER A 527 -24.08 14.68 -13.07
C SER A 527 -23.73 16.13 -13.37
N GLY A 528 -22.75 16.38 -14.26
CA GLY A 528 -22.30 17.73 -14.58
C GLY A 528 -21.48 18.41 -13.48
N VAL A 529 -21.06 17.70 -12.40
CA VAL A 529 -20.28 18.29 -11.30
C VAL A 529 -18.77 18.26 -11.53
N LEU A 530 -18.26 17.35 -12.37
CA LEU A 530 -16.83 17.23 -12.67
C LEU A 530 -16.19 18.53 -13.19
N PRO A 531 -16.83 19.34 -14.08
CA PRO A 531 -16.27 20.61 -14.52
C PRO A 531 -16.01 21.62 -13.38
N TYR A 532 -16.80 21.59 -12.31
CA TYR A 532 -16.63 22.48 -11.16
C TYR A 532 -15.46 22.03 -10.28
N LEU A 533 -15.32 20.72 -10.07
CA LEU A 533 -14.12 20.16 -9.41
C LEU A 533 -12.84 20.56 -10.16
N ARG A 534 -12.84 20.45 -11.51
CA ARG A 534 -11.72 20.88 -12.35
C ARG A 534 -11.42 22.37 -12.22
N LYS A 535 -12.44 23.24 -12.16
CA LYS A 535 -12.24 24.68 -11.93
C LYS A 535 -11.57 25.00 -10.61
N LEU A 536 -11.80 24.19 -9.55
CA LEU A 536 -11.08 24.30 -8.28
C LEU A 536 -9.68 23.61 -8.31
N GLY A 537 -9.29 23.04 -9.46
CA GLY A 537 -8.02 22.39 -9.64
C GLY A 537 -8.00 20.88 -9.37
N PHE A 538 -9.12 20.27 -8.99
CA PHE A 538 -9.24 18.82 -8.81
C PHE A 538 -9.40 18.12 -10.17
N GLU A 539 -8.28 17.99 -10.89
CA GLU A 539 -8.20 17.23 -12.13
C GLU A 539 -8.13 15.73 -11.86
N VAL A 540 -8.73 14.93 -12.76
CA VAL A 540 -8.50 13.49 -12.78
C VAL A 540 -7.07 13.22 -13.26
N VAL A 541 -6.23 12.70 -12.38
CA VAL A 541 -4.79 12.50 -12.65
C VAL A 541 -4.44 11.06 -12.97
N GLY A 542 -5.34 10.12 -12.75
CA GLY A 542 -5.21 8.69 -13.00
C GLY A 542 -6.20 7.89 -12.18
N TYR A 543 -6.27 6.58 -12.44
CA TYR A 543 -7.03 5.61 -11.66
C TYR A 543 -6.06 4.77 -10.80
N GLY A 544 -6.47 4.41 -9.59
CA GLY A 544 -5.67 3.53 -8.74
C GLY A 544 -5.30 4.11 -7.39
N CYS A 545 -4.36 3.46 -6.70
CA CYS A 545 -3.96 3.79 -5.33
C CYS A 545 -2.81 4.82 -5.22
N ALA A 546 -2.50 5.58 -6.29
CA ALA A 546 -1.32 6.44 -6.38
C ALA A 546 -1.11 7.34 -5.16
N THR A 547 -2.08 8.20 -4.81
CA THR A 547 -1.95 9.09 -3.65
C THR A 547 -1.95 8.31 -2.33
N CYS A 548 -2.71 7.22 -2.24
CA CYS A 548 -2.80 6.38 -1.03
C CYS A 548 -1.48 5.67 -0.70
N VAL A 549 -0.67 5.36 -1.70
CA VAL A 549 0.68 4.77 -1.51
C VAL A 549 1.79 5.81 -1.49
N GLY A 550 1.47 7.10 -1.64
CA GLY A 550 2.42 8.20 -1.62
C GLY A 550 3.09 8.49 -2.97
N ASN A 551 2.53 8.00 -4.07
CA ASN A 551 3.00 8.25 -5.44
C ASN A 551 2.42 9.56 -6.00
N THR A 552 2.43 10.63 -5.22
CA THR A 552 1.95 11.95 -5.65
C THR A 552 3.04 12.73 -6.39
N ALA A 553 2.60 13.62 -7.30
CA ALA A 553 3.52 14.55 -7.94
C ALA A 553 4.27 15.42 -6.90
N PRO A 554 5.53 15.80 -7.13
CA PRO A 554 6.30 16.63 -6.22
C PRO A 554 5.67 18.02 -6.05
N LEU A 555 5.80 18.62 -4.86
CA LEU A 555 5.39 20.00 -4.63
C LEU A 555 6.26 20.97 -5.45
N PRO A 556 5.74 22.17 -5.82
CA PRO A 556 6.56 23.22 -6.41
C PRO A 556 7.78 23.57 -5.53
N GLU A 557 8.95 23.78 -6.14
CA GLU A 557 10.19 24.08 -5.39
C GLU A 557 10.03 25.30 -4.48
N SER A 558 9.35 26.35 -4.97
CA SER A 558 9.07 27.55 -4.17
C SER A 558 8.29 27.25 -2.87
N VAL A 559 7.38 26.31 -2.90
CA VAL A 559 6.62 25.86 -1.72
C VAL A 559 7.51 25.05 -0.78
N VAL A 560 8.31 24.13 -1.33
CA VAL A 560 9.25 23.30 -0.55
C VAL A 560 10.29 24.17 0.16
N ASP A 561 10.83 25.18 -0.52
CA ASP A 561 11.82 26.08 0.03
C ASP A 561 11.22 26.96 1.13
N ALA A 562 10.00 27.48 0.95
CA ALA A 562 9.31 28.25 1.98
C ALA A 562 9.02 27.39 3.24
N ILE A 563 8.59 26.12 3.09
CA ILE A 563 8.40 25.21 4.20
C ILE A 563 9.72 24.96 4.96
N LYS A 564 10.81 24.74 4.26
CA LYS A 564 12.14 24.51 4.86
C LYS A 564 12.67 25.76 5.57
N GLN A 565 12.53 26.93 4.93
CA GLN A 565 13.00 28.21 5.46
C GLN A 565 12.33 28.53 6.81
N GLY A 566 11.01 28.31 6.92
CA GLY A 566 10.27 28.59 8.15
C GLY A 566 10.22 27.43 9.12
N ASP A 567 10.79 26.26 8.81
CA ASP A 567 10.56 24.99 9.55
C ASP A 567 9.06 24.76 9.83
N LEU A 568 8.22 25.01 8.80
CA LEU A 568 6.78 25.04 8.95
C LEU A 568 6.18 23.63 9.09
N VAL A 569 5.13 23.53 9.90
CA VAL A 569 4.22 22.36 9.91
C VAL A 569 3.19 22.58 8.81
N ALA A 570 3.55 22.26 7.57
CA ALA A 570 2.65 22.25 6.43
C ALA A 570 1.75 20.99 6.46
N CYS A 571 0.56 21.12 5.86
CA CYS A 571 -0.51 20.13 5.97
C CYS A 571 -0.93 19.56 4.62
N GLY A 572 -1.23 18.24 4.65
CA GLY A 572 -1.99 17.54 3.61
C GLY A 572 -3.38 17.19 4.11
N VAL A 573 -4.41 17.37 3.28
CA VAL A 573 -5.78 16.94 3.56
C VAL A 573 -6.23 16.01 2.44
N LEU A 574 -6.66 14.80 2.80
CA LEU A 574 -6.98 13.78 1.81
C LEU A 574 -8.15 12.89 2.27
N SER A 575 -8.90 12.38 1.31
CA SER A 575 -9.98 11.44 1.56
C SER A 575 -9.50 9.99 1.39
N GLY A 576 -8.47 9.61 2.14
CA GLY A 576 -7.91 8.26 2.14
C GLY A 576 -8.27 7.48 3.41
N ASN A 577 -7.69 6.28 3.54
CA ASN A 577 -7.87 5.41 4.69
C ASN A 577 -6.65 5.37 5.63
N ARG A 578 -5.50 5.86 5.19
CA ARG A 578 -4.24 5.84 5.95
C ARG A 578 -3.56 7.19 6.00
N HIS A 579 -2.89 7.43 7.12
CA HIS A 579 -1.93 8.51 7.22
C HIS A 579 -0.68 8.21 6.43
N LEU A 580 -0.22 9.22 5.70
CA LEU A 580 0.91 9.13 4.81
C LEU A 580 2.13 9.86 5.37
N GLU A 581 2.33 9.82 6.71
CA GLU A 581 3.50 10.42 7.32
C GLU A 581 4.79 9.87 6.70
N GLY A 582 5.54 10.75 5.99
CA GLY A 582 6.75 10.38 5.26
C GLY A 582 6.54 9.65 3.95
N ARG A 583 5.28 9.48 3.49
CA ARG A 583 4.98 8.93 2.15
C ARG A 583 4.46 9.99 1.19
N LEU A 584 3.59 10.88 1.66
CA LEU A 584 2.95 11.88 0.80
C LEU A 584 3.97 12.88 0.25
N CYS A 585 4.77 13.46 1.15
CA CYS A 585 5.91 14.32 0.84
C CYS A 585 6.77 14.45 2.11
N ASP A 586 8.09 14.39 1.97
CA ASP A 586 9.03 14.48 3.11
C ASP A 586 8.92 15.81 3.88
N CYS A 587 8.46 16.88 3.22
CA CYS A 587 8.32 18.21 3.82
C CYS A 587 6.94 18.44 4.46
N VAL A 588 5.95 17.56 4.26
CA VAL A 588 4.60 17.68 4.86
C VAL A 588 4.54 16.85 6.13
N ARG A 589 4.47 17.54 7.28
CA ARG A 589 4.53 16.89 8.60
C ARG A 589 3.18 16.52 9.19
N ALA A 590 2.11 17.21 8.82
CA ALA A 590 0.76 16.95 9.29
C ALA A 590 -0.15 16.50 8.15
N ASN A 591 -0.83 15.37 8.32
CA ASN A 591 -1.75 14.84 7.33
C ASN A 591 -3.08 14.52 7.99
N TYR A 592 -4.17 14.94 7.35
CA TYR A 592 -5.52 14.77 7.87
C TYR A 592 -6.37 13.97 6.89
N LEU A 593 -7.06 12.96 7.42
CA LEU A 593 -8.11 12.24 6.70
C LEU A 593 -9.44 12.98 6.90
N ALA A 594 -10.14 13.23 5.81
CA ALA A 594 -11.40 13.94 5.79
C ALA A 594 -12.34 13.35 4.71
N SER A 595 -13.64 13.61 4.82
CA SER A 595 -14.55 13.29 3.74
C SER A 595 -14.23 14.10 2.48
N PRO A 596 -14.52 13.61 1.26
CA PRO A 596 -14.32 14.34 0.00
C PRO A 596 -14.82 15.79 0.02
N PRO A 597 -16.06 16.10 0.50
CA PRO A 597 -16.50 17.49 0.64
C PRO A 597 -15.61 18.33 1.57
N LEU A 598 -15.18 17.78 2.70
CA LEU A 598 -14.28 18.48 3.62
C LEU A 598 -12.89 18.70 3.04
N VAL A 599 -12.37 17.78 2.21
CA VAL A 599 -11.11 18.01 1.46
C VAL A 599 -11.24 19.24 0.58
N VAL A 600 -12.34 19.38 -0.15
CA VAL A 600 -12.61 20.56 -0.99
C VAL A 600 -12.70 21.82 -0.12
N ALA A 601 -13.41 21.77 1.01
CA ALA A 601 -13.55 22.89 1.94
C ALA A 601 -12.20 23.36 2.49
N TYR A 602 -11.34 22.45 2.98
CA TYR A 602 -10.00 22.80 3.47
C TYR A 602 -9.05 23.29 2.38
N ALA A 603 -9.21 22.83 1.13
CA ALA A 603 -8.46 23.34 0.00
C ALA A 603 -8.83 24.82 -0.30
N ILE A 604 -10.12 25.16 -0.22
CA ILE A 604 -10.61 26.54 -0.38
C ILE A 604 -10.10 27.43 0.77
N ALA A 605 -10.26 26.99 2.02
CA ALA A 605 -9.76 27.71 3.22
C ALA A 605 -8.23 27.89 3.18
N GLY A 606 -7.48 26.93 2.62
CA GLY A 606 -6.02 26.96 2.51
C GLY A 606 -5.30 26.74 3.84
N THR A 607 -6.02 26.39 4.91
CA THR A 607 -5.46 26.12 6.25
C THR A 607 -6.32 25.11 7.01
N VAL A 608 -5.67 24.32 7.89
CA VAL A 608 -6.37 23.48 8.87
C VAL A 608 -6.61 24.20 10.21
N SER A 609 -5.93 25.33 10.43
CA SER A 609 -6.11 26.16 11.62
C SER A 609 -7.31 27.10 11.45
N ILE A 610 -8.48 26.53 11.23
CA ILE A 610 -9.75 27.21 11.01
C ILE A 610 -10.88 26.47 11.72
N ASN A 611 -11.88 27.22 12.23
CA ASN A 611 -13.15 26.66 12.65
C ASN A 611 -14.18 26.84 11.53
N LEU A 612 -14.47 25.76 10.81
CA LEU A 612 -15.35 25.76 9.62
C LEU A 612 -16.82 26.12 9.93
N GLU A 613 -17.23 26.12 11.20
CA GLU A 613 -18.58 26.52 11.62
C GLU A 613 -18.71 28.03 11.77
N THR A 614 -17.68 28.70 12.33
CA THR A 614 -17.72 30.10 12.74
C THR A 614 -16.86 31.03 11.90
N GLU A 615 -15.90 30.51 11.14
CA GLU A 615 -14.99 31.30 10.31
C GLU A 615 -15.29 31.09 8.82
N PRO A 616 -15.20 32.14 7.98
CA PRO A 616 -15.49 32.04 6.56
C PRO A 616 -14.40 31.24 5.81
N LEU A 617 -14.80 30.50 4.78
CA LEU A 617 -13.88 29.83 3.85
C LEU A 617 -13.15 30.81 2.94
N GLY A 618 -13.77 31.93 2.66
CA GLY A 618 -13.26 32.98 1.81
C GLY A 618 -14.30 34.09 1.58
N VAL A 619 -13.97 34.99 0.70
CA VAL A 619 -14.80 36.14 0.37
C VAL A 619 -15.26 36.01 -1.10
N ASN A 620 -16.53 36.29 -1.36
CA ASN A 620 -17.08 36.25 -2.71
C ASN A 620 -16.64 37.48 -3.56
N SER A 621 -17.06 37.50 -4.83
CA SER A 621 -16.75 38.62 -5.74
C SER A 621 -17.32 39.98 -5.30
N GLU A 622 -18.29 39.97 -4.39
CA GLU A 622 -18.96 41.17 -3.84
C GLU A 622 -18.35 41.64 -2.52
N GLY A 623 -17.30 40.94 -2.04
CA GLY A 623 -16.65 41.24 -0.75
C GLY A 623 -17.39 40.69 0.45
N LYS A 624 -18.36 39.75 0.30
CA LYS A 624 -19.11 39.12 1.40
C LYS A 624 -18.46 37.81 1.81
N ASP A 625 -18.41 37.58 3.12
CA ASP A 625 -17.93 36.32 3.69
C ASP A 625 -18.83 35.14 3.32
N VAL A 626 -18.20 34.03 2.90
CA VAL A 626 -18.85 32.76 2.55
C VAL A 626 -18.42 31.68 3.54
N TYR A 627 -19.38 31.09 4.23
CA TYR A 627 -19.18 30.05 5.23
C TYR A 627 -19.45 28.66 4.64
N LEU A 628 -18.94 27.61 5.30
CA LEU A 628 -19.17 26.23 4.86
C LEU A 628 -20.67 25.89 4.76
N ARG A 629 -21.47 26.32 5.71
CA ARG A 629 -22.93 26.11 5.74
C ARG A 629 -23.66 26.68 4.51
N ASP A 630 -23.11 27.74 3.89
CA ASP A 630 -23.74 28.41 2.73
C ASP A 630 -23.59 27.58 1.46
N ILE A 631 -22.57 26.72 1.38
CA ILE A 631 -22.24 25.91 0.22
C ILE A 631 -22.36 24.39 0.46
N TRP A 632 -22.70 23.96 1.69
CA TRP A 632 -22.86 22.51 1.99
C TRP A 632 -24.09 21.97 1.26
N PRO A 633 -23.96 20.89 0.45
CA PRO A 633 -25.10 20.29 -0.24
C PRO A 633 -26.04 19.60 0.74
N SER A 634 -27.36 19.70 0.52
CA SER A 634 -28.33 18.97 1.32
C SER A 634 -28.33 17.48 0.96
N LYS A 635 -28.85 16.65 1.87
CA LYS A 635 -28.96 15.19 1.63
C LYS A 635 -29.91 14.90 0.46
N GLU A 636 -30.98 15.71 0.32
CA GLU A 636 -31.95 15.60 -0.74
C GLU A 636 -31.33 15.92 -2.11
N GLU A 637 -30.50 16.96 -2.20
CA GLU A 637 -29.76 17.30 -3.42
C GLU A 637 -28.81 16.16 -3.86
N VAL A 638 -28.13 15.54 -2.88
CA VAL A 638 -27.21 14.42 -3.15
C VAL A 638 -27.97 13.20 -3.62
N ASN A 639 -29.02 12.79 -2.89
CA ASN A 639 -29.84 11.61 -3.23
C ASN A 639 -30.50 11.77 -4.61
N HIS A 640 -31.10 12.92 -4.88
CA HIS A 640 -31.72 13.20 -6.19
C HIS A 640 -30.71 13.10 -7.35
N THR A 641 -29.48 13.54 -7.12
CA THR A 641 -28.40 13.42 -8.10
C THR A 641 -27.98 11.96 -8.31
N GLU A 642 -27.86 11.18 -7.21
CA GLU A 642 -27.44 9.79 -7.24
C GLU A 642 -28.45 8.89 -7.95
N GLU A 643 -29.75 8.97 -7.59
CA GLU A 643 -30.84 8.16 -8.15
C GLU A 643 -30.95 8.27 -9.67
N ASN A 644 -30.61 9.42 -10.24
CA ASN A 644 -30.75 9.67 -11.67
C ASN A 644 -29.53 9.23 -12.52
N ILE A 645 -28.44 8.79 -11.91
CA ILE A 645 -27.15 8.71 -12.60
C ILE A 645 -26.47 7.33 -12.48
N VAL A 646 -26.67 6.61 -11.38
CA VAL A 646 -26.07 5.29 -11.19
C VAL A 646 -26.93 4.23 -11.87
N ILE A 647 -26.48 3.71 -13.02
CA ILE A 647 -27.22 2.76 -13.86
C ILE A 647 -26.38 1.51 -14.23
N ASP A 648 -27.04 0.39 -14.44
CA ASP A 648 -26.45 -0.93 -14.72
C ASP A 648 -25.52 -0.97 -15.95
N SER A 649 -25.78 -0.12 -16.96
CA SER A 649 -24.97 -0.08 -18.19
C SER A 649 -23.50 0.29 -17.92
N MET A 650 -23.25 1.08 -16.87
CA MET A 650 -21.90 1.51 -16.48
C MET A 650 -21.04 0.32 -16.06
N PHE A 651 -21.59 -0.59 -15.26
CA PHE A 651 -20.88 -1.79 -14.79
C PHE A 651 -20.59 -2.76 -15.94
N LYS A 652 -21.53 -2.91 -16.90
CA LYS A 652 -21.36 -3.77 -18.08
C LYS A 652 -20.22 -3.28 -19.00
N GLU A 653 -20.12 -1.97 -19.21
CA GLU A 653 -19.07 -1.38 -20.03
C GLU A 653 -17.67 -1.61 -19.42
N LEU A 654 -17.51 -1.39 -18.10
CA LEU A 654 -16.25 -1.60 -17.41
C LEU A 654 -15.82 -3.08 -17.42
N ARG A 655 -16.74 -4.03 -17.26
CA ARG A 655 -16.47 -5.46 -17.40
C ARG A 655 -15.87 -5.78 -18.78
N SER A 656 -16.46 -5.25 -19.85
CA SER A 656 -15.91 -5.43 -21.21
C SER A 656 -14.49 -4.84 -21.38
N ARG A 657 -14.19 -3.70 -20.73
CA ARG A 657 -12.84 -3.11 -20.73
C ARG A 657 -11.83 -3.98 -19.97
N MET A 658 -12.24 -4.53 -18.84
CA MET A 658 -11.40 -5.43 -18.04
C MET A 658 -10.98 -6.68 -18.83
N GLU A 659 -11.92 -7.28 -19.54
CA GLU A 659 -11.67 -8.48 -20.36
C GLU A 659 -10.76 -8.21 -21.57
N LYS A 660 -10.94 -7.06 -22.23
CA LYS A 660 -10.19 -6.69 -23.44
C LYS A 660 -8.80 -6.15 -23.16
N GLY A 661 -8.61 -5.49 -22.02
CA GLY A 661 -7.38 -4.76 -21.71
C GLY A 661 -7.09 -3.59 -22.66
N SER A 662 -6.02 -2.84 -22.41
CA SER A 662 -5.57 -1.75 -23.27
C SER A 662 -4.84 -2.26 -24.53
N SER A 663 -4.80 -1.44 -25.59
CA SER A 663 -4.01 -1.75 -26.80
C SER A 663 -2.52 -1.94 -26.46
N PHE A 664 -1.98 -1.17 -25.53
CA PHE A 664 -0.61 -1.33 -25.05
C PHE A 664 -0.40 -2.69 -24.36
N TRP A 665 -1.29 -3.07 -23.44
CA TRP A 665 -1.22 -4.37 -22.78
C TRP A 665 -1.24 -5.52 -23.79
N ASN A 666 -2.09 -5.41 -24.82
CA ASN A 666 -2.23 -6.44 -25.85
C ASN A 666 -1.02 -6.49 -26.77
N SER A 667 -0.33 -5.38 -27.01
CA SER A 667 0.90 -5.31 -27.83
C SER A 667 2.15 -5.79 -27.11
N LEU A 668 2.11 -6.02 -25.78
CA LEU A 668 3.27 -6.49 -25.03
C LEU A 668 3.65 -7.91 -25.46
N GLU A 669 4.88 -8.07 -25.92
CA GLU A 669 5.47 -9.37 -26.16
C GLU A 669 5.93 -10.02 -24.85
N SER A 670 5.71 -11.30 -24.72
CA SER A 670 6.19 -12.12 -23.59
C SER A 670 6.61 -13.51 -24.06
N ALA A 671 7.59 -14.11 -23.39
CA ALA A 671 8.04 -15.45 -23.69
C ALA A 671 6.92 -16.49 -23.47
N GLU A 672 6.91 -17.53 -24.30
CA GLU A 672 6.01 -18.70 -24.16
C GLU A 672 6.81 -19.89 -23.59
N SER A 673 7.28 -19.74 -22.36
CA SER A 673 8.11 -20.75 -21.69
C SER A 673 7.65 -20.99 -20.26
N ALA A 674 7.80 -22.22 -19.77
CA ALA A 674 7.47 -22.57 -18.39
C ALA A 674 8.41 -21.88 -17.36
N LEU A 675 9.64 -21.57 -17.75
CA LEU A 675 10.63 -20.85 -16.96
C LEU A 675 10.74 -19.41 -17.49
N PHE A 676 10.86 -18.45 -16.56
CA PHE A 676 11.04 -17.05 -16.93
C PHE A 676 12.46 -16.82 -17.49
N PRO A 677 12.62 -16.14 -18.63
CA PRO A 677 13.94 -15.82 -19.19
C PRO A 677 14.53 -14.60 -18.47
N TRP A 678 15.20 -14.82 -17.33
CA TRP A 678 15.77 -13.75 -16.52
C TRP A 678 16.80 -12.92 -17.28
N ASP A 679 16.60 -11.60 -17.34
CA ASP A 679 17.60 -10.67 -17.88
C ASP A 679 18.53 -10.17 -16.74
N PRO A 680 19.85 -10.50 -16.78
CA PRO A 680 20.81 -10.01 -15.80
C PRO A 680 20.98 -8.48 -15.78
N LYS A 681 20.54 -7.78 -16.83
CA LYS A 681 20.57 -6.33 -16.93
C LYS A 681 19.36 -5.68 -16.31
N SER A 682 18.25 -6.42 -16.14
CA SER A 682 17.02 -5.89 -15.57
C SER A 682 17.28 -5.24 -14.21
N THR A 683 16.64 -4.10 -13.99
CA THR A 683 16.69 -3.36 -12.74
C THR A 683 15.38 -3.45 -11.96
N TYR A 684 14.35 -4.10 -12.52
CA TYR A 684 13.04 -4.32 -11.92
C TYR A 684 12.77 -5.77 -11.54
N ILE A 685 13.16 -6.72 -12.37
CA ILE A 685 12.85 -8.15 -12.20
C ILE A 685 14.16 -8.95 -12.15
N ARG A 686 14.40 -9.60 -11.01
CA ARG A 686 15.62 -10.38 -10.77
C ARG A 686 15.30 -11.66 -10.02
N CYS A 687 15.94 -12.78 -10.43
CA CYS A 687 15.82 -14.05 -9.70
C CYS A 687 16.38 -13.89 -8.28
N PRO A 688 15.56 -14.10 -7.23
CA PRO A 688 16.00 -13.93 -5.85
C PRO A 688 16.96 -15.03 -5.41
N SER A 689 17.89 -14.68 -4.54
CA SER A 689 18.99 -15.55 -4.15
C SER A 689 18.65 -16.59 -3.06
N PHE A 690 17.50 -16.49 -2.42
CA PHE A 690 17.16 -17.35 -1.26
C PHE A 690 16.81 -18.79 -1.62
N PHE A 691 16.61 -19.14 -2.90
CA PHE A 691 16.49 -20.53 -3.38
C PHE A 691 17.82 -21.16 -3.81
N ASN A 692 18.91 -20.41 -3.91
CA ASN A 692 20.18 -20.88 -4.46
C ASN A 692 20.79 -22.10 -3.73
N LYS A 693 20.45 -22.28 -2.45
CA LYS A 693 20.93 -23.41 -1.61
C LYS A 693 19.78 -24.37 -1.23
N LEU A 694 18.74 -24.43 -2.05
CA LEU A 694 17.62 -25.33 -1.79
C LEU A 694 18.05 -26.79 -2.04
N SER A 695 18.06 -27.59 -0.96
CA SER A 695 18.30 -29.04 -0.98
C SER A 695 16.97 -29.80 -0.87
N LYS A 696 16.95 -31.06 -1.28
CA LYS A 696 15.79 -31.96 -1.08
C LYS A 696 15.51 -32.23 0.39
N GLU A 697 16.53 -32.28 1.21
CA GLU A 697 16.42 -32.50 2.65
C GLU A 697 16.34 -31.18 3.40
N ALA A 698 15.59 -31.16 4.50
CA ALA A 698 15.55 -30.02 5.41
C ALA A 698 16.87 -29.93 6.19
N CYS A 699 17.38 -28.73 6.36
CA CYS A 699 18.47 -28.49 7.28
C CYS A 699 17.91 -28.47 8.73
N THR A 700 18.48 -29.24 9.63
CA THR A 700 18.11 -29.14 11.04
C THR A 700 18.39 -27.73 11.57
N PRO A 701 17.45 -27.09 12.27
CA PRO A 701 17.71 -25.79 12.90
C PRO A 701 18.94 -25.89 13.79
N GLN A 702 19.87 -24.98 13.60
CA GLN A 702 21.07 -24.90 14.44
C GLN A 702 20.92 -23.76 15.43
N SER A 703 21.50 -23.93 16.62
CA SER A 703 21.64 -22.84 17.56
C SER A 703 22.34 -21.64 16.92
N ILE A 704 21.93 -20.43 17.29
CA ILE A 704 22.54 -19.22 16.81
C ILE A 704 23.69 -18.86 17.74
N GLU A 705 24.91 -19.00 17.26
CA GLU A 705 26.11 -18.84 18.10
C GLU A 705 26.84 -17.53 17.81
N GLY A 706 27.09 -16.75 18.85
CA GLY A 706 27.94 -15.58 18.82
C GLY A 706 27.43 -14.45 17.86
N ALA A 707 26.12 -14.33 17.73
CA ALA A 707 25.48 -13.30 16.87
C ALA A 707 25.71 -11.89 17.43
N TYR A 708 25.87 -10.92 16.52
CA TYR A 708 25.85 -9.50 16.89
C TYR A 708 24.49 -8.86 16.60
N PRO A 709 24.03 -7.94 17.45
CA PRO A 709 22.91 -7.07 17.10
C PRO A 709 23.28 -6.14 15.93
N LEU A 710 22.56 -6.29 14.82
CA LEU A 710 22.67 -5.35 13.69
C LEU A 710 22.04 -4.00 14.06
N LEU A 711 20.93 -4.06 14.80
CA LEU A 711 20.16 -2.90 15.22
C LEU A 711 19.65 -3.10 16.66
N PHE A 712 19.59 -1.99 17.40
CA PHE A 712 18.90 -1.90 18.68
C PHE A 712 17.85 -0.81 18.59
N LEU A 713 16.60 -1.21 18.47
CA LEU A 713 15.44 -0.38 18.15
C LEU A 713 14.54 -0.17 19.37
N GLY A 714 13.73 0.87 19.37
CA GLY A 714 12.71 1.12 20.37
C GLY A 714 11.36 0.51 19.99
N ASP A 715 10.29 1.07 20.58
CA ASP A 715 8.88 0.67 20.35
C ASP A 715 8.37 1.11 18.98
N LYS A 716 7.33 0.41 18.51
CA LYS A 716 6.51 0.79 17.34
C LYS A 716 7.30 0.95 16.04
N VAL A 717 8.27 0.09 15.83
CA VAL A 717 8.99 0.01 14.57
C VAL A 717 8.07 -0.59 13.52
N THR A 718 7.69 0.22 12.53
CA THR A 718 6.73 -0.19 11.49
C THR A 718 7.43 -0.95 10.35
N THR A 719 6.63 -1.67 9.55
CA THR A 719 7.13 -2.30 8.32
C THR A 719 7.70 -1.29 7.31
N ASP A 720 7.27 -0.03 7.35
CA ASP A 720 7.88 1.06 6.57
C ASP A 720 9.26 1.50 7.06
N HIS A 721 9.52 1.40 8.36
CA HIS A 721 10.88 1.61 8.90
C HIS A 721 11.82 0.48 8.47
N ILE A 722 11.31 -0.75 8.37
CA ILE A 722 12.12 -1.93 8.00
C ILE A 722 12.31 -1.98 6.47
N SER A 723 11.26 -1.86 5.70
CA SER A 723 11.27 -1.94 4.23
C SER A 723 10.45 -0.79 3.63
N PRO A 724 11.05 0.37 3.36
CA PRO A 724 10.35 1.52 2.81
C PRO A 724 9.77 1.23 1.43
N ALA A 725 8.64 1.89 1.09
CA ALA A 725 8.00 1.79 -0.23
C ALA A 725 8.23 3.04 -1.09
N GLY A 726 8.54 4.18 -0.48
CA GLY A 726 8.68 5.47 -1.14
C GLY A 726 9.92 5.61 -2.03
N SER A 727 10.22 6.84 -2.42
CA SER A 727 11.32 7.19 -3.31
C SER A 727 12.68 6.74 -2.79
N ILE A 728 13.57 6.35 -3.70
CA ILE A 728 14.94 5.92 -3.37
C ILE A 728 15.83 7.17 -3.20
N ALA A 729 16.36 7.36 -2.00
CA ALA A 729 17.22 8.50 -1.69
C ALA A 729 18.52 8.49 -2.52
N ARG A 730 18.89 9.64 -3.10
CA ARG A 730 19.99 9.77 -4.07
C ARG A 730 21.36 9.28 -3.59
N VAL A 731 21.57 9.22 -2.28
CA VAL A 731 22.84 8.80 -1.64
C VAL A 731 22.75 7.46 -0.90
N SER A 732 21.65 6.71 -1.08
CA SER A 732 21.45 5.42 -0.42
C SER A 732 22.28 4.29 -1.05
N ALA A 733 22.41 3.16 -0.35
CA ALA A 733 23.05 1.95 -0.88
C ALA A 733 22.34 1.43 -2.14
N ALA A 734 20.99 1.55 -2.19
CA ALA A 734 20.20 1.21 -3.37
C ALA A 734 20.48 2.15 -4.56
N ALA A 735 20.64 3.46 -4.29
CA ALA A 735 21.01 4.42 -5.32
C ALA A 735 22.38 4.11 -5.94
N LYS A 736 23.38 3.82 -5.11
CA LYS A 736 24.73 3.40 -5.58
C LYS A 736 24.64 2.18 -6.51
N TYR A 737 23.80 1.20 -6.15
CA TYR A 737 23.57 0.02 -7.00
C TYR A 737 22.90 0.38 -8.33
N LEU A 738 21.85 1.21 -8.33
CA LEU A 738 21.17 1.63 -9.56
C LEU A 738 22.07 2.48 -10.46
N GLN A 739 22.88 3.37 -9.87
CA GLN A 739 23.91 4.12 -10.61
C GLN A 739 24.96 3.21 -11.25
N SER A 740 25.37 2.12 -10.57
CA SER A 740 26.27 1.11 -11.16
C SER A 740 25.64 0.40 -12.37
N LYS A 741 24.31 0.40 -12.46
CA LYS A 741 23.54 -0.07 -13.62
C LYS A 741 23.27 1.03 -14.65
N ARG A 742 23.90 2.22 -14.50
CA ARG A 742 23.81 3.40 -15.37
C ARG A 742 22.44 4.12 -15.32
N LEU A 743 21.64 3.96 -14.25
CA LEU A 743 20.42 4.73 -14.05
C LEU A 743 20.73 6.07 -13.41
N THR A 744 20.04 7.10 -13.86
CA THR A 744 20.07 8.44 -13.26
C THR A 744 19.09 8.51 -12.08
N PRO A 745 19.22 9.48 -11.17
CA PRO A 745 18.29 9.67 -10.06
C PRO A 745 16.81 9.84 -10.46
N ARG A 746 16.53 10.35 -11.67
CA ARG A 746 15.18 10.48 -12.22
C ARG A 746 14.55 9.11 -12.55
N GLU A 747 15.38 8.11 -12.86
CA GLU A 747 14.98 6.76 -13.25
C GLU A 747 14.95 5.78 -12.08
N PHE A 748 15.30 6.21 -10.86
CA PHE A 748 15.32 5.31 -9.70
C PHE A 748 13.95 4.76 -9.37
N ASN A 749 12.89 5.54 -9.57
CA ASN A 749 11.54 5.20 -9.16
C ASN A 749 11.47 4.98 -7.62
N SER A 750 10.51 4.19 -7.15
CA SER A 750 10.33 3.88 -5.73
C SER A 750 10.81 2.47 -5.37
N TYR A 751 11.03 2.23 -4.08
CA TYR A 751 11.26 0.87 -3.58
C TYR A 751 10.07 -0.05 -3.86
N GLY A 752 8.84 0.48 -3.78
CA GLY A 752 7.62 -0.27 -4.11
C GLY A 752 7.64 -0.82 -5.53
N ALA A 753 8.00 0.02 -6.50
CA ALA A 753 8.09 -0.36 -7.90
C ALA A 753 9.20 -1.40 -8.19
N ARG A 754 10.21 -1.50 -7.31
CA ARG A 754 11.37 -2.40 -7.49
C ARG A 754 11.34 -3.65 -6.61
N ARG A 755 10.19 -3.97 -6.03
CA ARG A 755 10.04 -5.16 -5.16
C ARG A 755 10.34 -6.49 -5.85
N GLY A 756 10.34 -6.56 -7.18
CA GLY A 756 10.81 -7.72 -7.94
C GLY A 756 12.34 -7.84 -8.06
N ASN A 757 13.12 -6.92 -7.46
CA ASN A 757 14.58 -6.93 -7.50
C ASN A 757 15.17 -7.03 -6.09
N ASP A 758 15.60 -8.24 -5.70
CA ASP A 758 16.16 -8.53 -4.38
C ASP A 758 17.40 -7.69 -4.04
N ALA A 759 18.22 -7.33 -5.03
CA ALA A 759 19.41 -6.53 -4.80
C ALA A 759 19.07 -5.07 -4.41
N VAL A 760 18.02 -4.48 -4.99
CA VAL A 760 17.52 -3.15 -4.60
C VAL A 760 16.86 -3.22 -3.23
N MET A 761 15.99 -4.21 -3.02
CA MET A 761 15.20 -4.32 -1.79
C MET A 761 16.06 -4.62 -0.55
N THR A 762 17.08 -5.48 -0.68
CA THR A 762 18.02 -5.74 0.43
C THR A 762 18.79 -4.47 0.81
N ARG A 763 19.19 -3.66 -0.18
CA ARG A 763 19.87 -2.36 0.04
C ARG A 763 18.93 -1.28 0.58
N GLY A 764 17.61 -1.44 0.35
CA GLY A 764 16.56 -0.59 0.90
C GLY A 764 16.11 -0.98 2.31
N THR A 765 16.50 -2.17 2.77
CA THR A 765 16.13 -2.65 4.10
C THR A 765 16.78 -1.77 5.18
N PHE A 766 15.94 -1.24 6.08
CA PHE A 766 16.29 -0.25 7.11
C PHE A 766 16.82 1.09 6.54
N ALA A 767 16.53 1.41 5.29
CA ALA A 767 16.96 2.68 4.68
C ALA A 767 16.08 3.89 5.09
N SER A 768 15.14 3.72 6.01
CA SER A 768 14.28 4.81 6.50
C SER A 768 15.09 5.85 7.27
N ILE A 769 14.93 7.12 6.89
CA ILE A 769 15.56 8.27 7.60
C ILE A 769 14.97 8.48 9.01
N LYS A 770 13.82 7.89 9.31
CA LYS A 770 13.12 7.97 10.60
C LYS A 770 13.51 6.84 11.57
N LEU A 771 14.29 5.87 11.12
CA LEU A 771 14.70 4.73 11.95
C LEU A 771 15.59 5.22 13.11
N GLN A 772 15.13 5.01 14.34
CA GLN A 772 15.89 5.33 15.54
C GLN A 772 16.71 4.11 15.97
N ASN A 773 18.03 4.23 15.94
CA ASN A 773 18.94 3.16 16.36
C ASN A 773 19.68 3.54 17.65
N ARG A 774 19.38 2.84 18.74
CA ARG A 774 19.96 3.07 20.07
C ARG A 774 21.45 2.78 20.12
N LEU A 775 22.01 1.92 19.25
CA LEU A 775 23.44 1.64 19.17
C LEU A 775 24.29 2.89 18.89
N ILE A 776 23.72 3.84 18.15
CA ILE A 776 24.40 5.09 17.76
C ILE A 776 23.75 6.34 18.33
N GLY A 777 22.56 6.20 18.98
CA GLY A 777 21.81 7.31 19.53
C GLY A 777 21.33 8.32 18.50
N LYS A 778 21.18 7.92 17.22
CA LYS A 778 20.82 8.81 16.11
C LYS A 778 19.75 8.18 15.24
N THR A 779 18.98 9.03 14.55
CA THR A 779 17.99 8.64 13.56
C THR A 779 18.64 8.50 12.19
N GLY A 780 18.17 7.55 11.39
CA GLY A 780 18.60 7.33 10.00
C GLY A 780 19.09 5.92 9.71
N PRO A 781 19.45 5.61 8.45
CA PRO A 781 19.80 4.27 7.97
C PRO A 781 21.23 3.86 8.34
N ARG A 782 21.65 4.08 9.57
CA ARG A 782 23.03 3.80 10.01
C ARG A 782 23.07 2.95 11.27
N THR A 783 24.13 2.18 11.38
CA THR A 783 24.39 1.34 12.56
C THR A 783 25.87 1.29 12.89
N LEU A 784 26.19 0.75 14.07
CA LEU A 784 27.54 0.48 14.53
C LEU A 784 27.98 -0.91 14.07
N HIS A 785 29.04 -1.01 13.31
CA HIS A 785 29.72 -2.28 13.09
C HIS A 785 30.60 -2.56 14.30
N ILE A 786 30.10 -3.38 15.23
CA ILE A 786 30.67 -3.57 16.58
C ILE A 786 32.16 -3.98 16.54
N PRO A 787 32.58 -4.97 15.69
CA PRO A 787 33.98 -5.37 15.68
C PRO A 787 34.95 -4.27 15.27
N SER A 788 34.56 -3.35 14.37
CA SER A 788 35.45 -2.26 13.90
C SER A 788 35.22 -0.93 14.60
N GLY A 789 34.14 -0.78 15.38
CA GLY A 789 33.74 0.49 15.99
C GLY A 789 33.25 1.56 15.00
N GLN A 790 33.12 1.24 13.69
CA GLN A 790 32.73 2.21 12.67
C GLN A 790 31.19 2.32 12.54
N THR A 791 30.70 3.54 12.40
CA THR A 791 29.31 3.81 12.04
C THR A 791 29.15 3.76 10.53
N LEU A 792 28.39 2.79 10.03
CA LEU A 792 28.18 2.48 8.63
C LEU A 792 26.71 2.59 8.24
N ASP A 793 26.42 2.57 6.93
CA ASP A 793 25.09 2.22 6.44
C ASP A 793 24.71 0.81 6.92
N VAL A 794 23.42 0.60 7.24
CA VAL A 794 22.96 -0.70 7.79
C VAL A 794 23.29 -1.84 6.82
N PHE A 795 23.08 -1.63 5.53
CA PHE A 795 23.41 -2.63 4.51
C PHE A 795 24.93 -2.91 4.45
N GLU A 796 25.76 -1.86 4.45
CA GLU A 796 27.22 -2.01 4.41
C GLU A 796 27.76 -2.76 5.66
N ALA A 797 27.19 -2.50 6.83
CA ALA A 797 27.52 -3.22 8.05
C ALA A 797 27.15 -4.71 7.97
N ALA A 798 25.90 -5.00 7.52
CA ALA A 798 25.42 -6.38 7.34
C ALA A 798 26.29 -7.16 6.34
N GLU A 799 26.69 -6.55 5.25
CA GLU A 799 27.56 -7.14 4.23
C GLU A 799 28.96 -7.50 4.79
N ARG A 800 29.50 -6.68 5.72
CA ARG A 800 30.74 -7.03 6.43
C ARG A 800 30.58 -8.24 7.34
N TYR A 801 29.53 -8.26 8.18
CA TYR A 801 29.25 -9.41 9.04
C TYR A 801 29.04 -10.71 8.23
N GLN A 802 28.34 -10.64 7.08
CA GLN A 802 28.15 -11.80 6.22
C GLN A 802 29.47 -12.33 5.62
N ARG A 803 30.39 -11.43 5.23
CA ARG A 803 31.74 -11.82 4.77
C ARG A 803 32.54 -12.54 5.86
N ASP A 804 32.35 -12.10 7.10
CA ASP A 804 33.03 -12.68 8.26
C ASP A 804 32.30 -13.94 8.78
N GLY A 805 31.19 -14.37 8.15
CA GLY A 805 30.40 -15.53 8.52
C GLY A 805 29.64 -15.40 9.85
N VAL A 806 29.45 -14.18 10.34
CA VAL A 806 28.85 -13.89 11.64
C VAL A 806 27.33 -13.73 11.51
N PRO A 807 26.51 -14.49 12.28
CA PRO A 807 25.06 -14.32 12.29
C PRO A 807 24.66 -13.02 12.97
N LEU A 808 23.48 -12.49 12.57
CA LEU A 808 22.95 -11.25 13.07
C LEU A 808 21.60 -11.44 13.76
N ILE A 809 21.34 -10.58 14.76
CA ILE A 809 20.04 -10.43 15.39
C ILE A 809 19.60 -8.98 15.42
N ILE A 810 18.33 -8.74 15.75
CA ILE A 810 17.76 -7.40 15.98
C ILE A 810 17.18 -7.40 17.40
N LEU A 811 17.47 -6.33 18.16
CA LEU A 811 16.80 -6.02 19.42
C LEU A 811 15.73 -4.95 19.18
N ALA A 812 14.52 -5.12 19.70
CA ALA A 812 13.42 -4.17 19.53
C ALA A 812 12.54 -4.08 20.79
N GLY A 813 11.73 -3.04 20.87
CA GLY A 813 10.74 -2.84 21.92
C GLY A 813 9.38 -3.43 21.58
N LYS A 814 8.31 -2.71 21.92
CA LYS A 814 6.90 -3.13 21.75
C LYS A 814 6.41 -2.91 20.32
N GLU A 815 5.46 -3.75 19.89
CA GLU A 815 4.76 -3.64 18.62
C GLU A 815 5.73 -3.62 17.40
N TYR A 816 6.75 -4.49 17.40
CA TYR A 816 7.68 -4.59 16.28
C TYR A 816 7.00 -5.12 15.03
N GLY A 817 7.13 -4.41 13.92
CA GLY A 817 6.57 -4.77 12.62
C GLY A 817 5.13 -4.30 12.39
N SER A 818 4.63 -3.33 13.17
CA SER A 818 3.31 -2.75 12.95
C SER A 818 3.18 -2.06 11.57
N GLY A 819 1.97 -1.94 11.07
CA GLY A 819 1.67 -1.32 9.77
C GLY A 819 1.21 -2.30 8.70
N SER A 820 1.46 -1.99 7.43
CA SER A 820 0.99 -2.81 6.31
C SER A 820 1.69 -4.18 6.24
N SER A 821 0.97 -5.19 5.74
CA SER A 821 1.51 -6.53 5.47
C SER A 821 2.61 -6.43 4.40
N ARG A 822 3.86 -6.58 4.80
CA ARG A 822 5.01 -6.40 3.92
C ARG A 822 6.05 -7.48 4.13
N ASP A 823 6.04 -8.47 3.24
CA ASP A 823 6.96 -9.62 3.26
C ASP A 823 8.43 -9.20 3.14
N TRP A 824 8.75 -8.14 2.39
CA TRP A 824 10.10 -7.58 2.31
C TRP A 824 10.65 -7.10 3.65
N ALA A 825 9.78 -6.81 4.64
CA ALA A 825 10.22 -6.53 6.01
C ALA A 825 10.81 -7.77 6.72
N ALA A 826 10.61 -8.98 6.19
CA ALA A 826 11.26 -10.21 6.62
C ALA A 826 12.28 -10.73 5.59
N LYS A 827 11.96 -10.69 4.27
CA LYS A 827 12.89 -11.09 3.18
C LYS A 827 14.19 -10.28 3.22
N GLY A 828 14.10 -8.95 3.44
CA GLY A 828 15.26 -8.07 3.51
C GLY A 828 16.21 -8.42 4.67
N PRO A 829 15.77 -8.42 5.93
CA PRO A 829 16.58 -8.87 7.06
C PRO A 829 17.16 -10.29 6.89
N TYR A 830 16.37 -11.24 6.36
CA TYR A 830 16.88 -12.58 6.06
C TYR A 830 18.07 -12.55 5.09
N LEU A 831 17.97 -11.79 4.00
CA LEU A 831 19.04 -11.64 3.00
C LEU A 831 20.26 -10.88 3.57
N MET A 832 20.07 -10.05 4.59
CA MET A 832 21.14 -9.38 5.34
C MET A 832 21.81 -10.27 6.39
N GLY A 833 21.34 -11.50 6.60
CA GLY A 833 21.93 -12.45 7.53
C GLY A 833 21.32 -12.44 8.94
N VAL A 834 20.19 -11.74 9.13
CA VAL A 834 19.44 -11.79 10.40
C VAL A 834 18.83 -13.18 10.59
N ARG A 835 19.02 -13.77 11.78
CA ARG A 835 18.53 -15.10 12.16
C ARG A 835 17.45 -15.07 13.22
N ALA A 836 17.45 -14.05 14.08
CA ALA A 836 16.42 -13.86 15.10
C ALA A 836 16.13 -12.37 15.32
N VAL A 837 14.93 -12.10 15.79
CA VAL A 837 14.53 -10.80 16.33
C VAL A 837 14.08 -11.03 17.77
N ILE A 838 14.63 -10.28 18.73
CA ILE A 838 14.23 -10.32 20.15
C ILE A 838 13.50 -9.00 20.43
N ALA A 839 12.22 -9.06 20.78
CA ALA A 839 11.38 -7.89 21.00
C ALA A 839 10.49 -8.05 22.25
N GLU A 840 9.96 -6.94 22.78
CA GLU A 840 8.99 -6.99 23.88
C GLU A 840 7.61 -7.48 23.38
N SER A 841 7.22 -7.11 22.15
CA SER A 841 6.05 -7.69 21.47
C SER A 841 6.13 -7.48 19.96
N PHE A 842 5.41 -8.32 19.23
CA PHE A 842 5.33 -8.30 17.76
C PHE A 842 3.93 -7.99 17.28
N GLU A 843 3.84 -7.40 16.11
CA GLU A 843 2.63 -7.38 15.32
C GLU A 843 2.45 -8.75 14.65
N LYS A 844 1.20 -9.27 14.65
CA LYS A 844 0.90 -10.66 14.28
C LYS A 844 1.33 -11.02 12.84
N ILE A 845 0.97 -10.20 11.85
CA ILE A 845 1.28 -10.47 10.44
C ILE A 845 2.80 -10.49 10.24
N HIS A 846 3.53 -9.54 10.86
CA HIS A 846 4.98 -9.48 10.71
C HIS A 846 5.69 -10.64 11.41
N ARG A 847 5.19 -11.10 12.57
CA ARG A 847 5.67 -12.33 13.23
C ARG A 847 5.57 -13.52 12.27
N ASN A 848 4.42 -13.68 11.59
CA ASN A 848 4.22 -14.73 10.59
C ASN A 848 5.23 -14.62 9.43
N HIS A 849 5.50 -13.41 8.95
CA HIS A 849 6.50 -13.21 7.90
C HIS A 849 7.92 -13.60 8.32
N LEU A 850 8.29 -13.31 9.57
CA LEU A 850 9.60 -13.73 10.11
C LEU A 850 9.71 -15.25 10.11
N VAL A 851 8.71 -15.96 10.65
CA VAL A 851 8.64 -17.43 10.63
C VAL A 851 8.65 -17.95 9.18
N GLY A 852 7.83 -17.35 8.32
CA GLY A 852 7.73 -17.68 6.89
C GLY A 852 9.03 -17.56 6.11
N MET A 853 9.98 -16.73 6.60
CA MET A 853 11.34 -16.62 6.06
C MET A 853 12.39 -17.44 6.83
N GLY A 854 12.01 -18.10 7.94
CA GLY A 854 12.96 -18.85 8.78
C GLY A 854 13.79 -17.95 9.71
N ILE A 855 13.25 -16.80 10.12
CA ILE A 855 13.80 -15.93 11.17
C ILE A 855 13.04 -16.24 12.47
N ALA A 856 13.74 -16.50 13.57
CA ALA A 856 13.11 -16.78 14.86
C ALA A 856 12.55 -15.48 15.51
N PRO A 857 11.23 -15.34 15.70
CA PRO A 857 10.66 -14.27 16.52
C PRO A 857 10.73 -14.68 17.98
N LEU A 858 11.50 -13.94 18.79
CA LEU A 858 11.74 -14.22 20.19
C LEU A 858 11.21 -13.06 21.05
N GLN A 859 10.42 -13.37 22.06
CA GLN A 859 9.82 -12.36 22.93
C GLN A 859 10.47 -12.39 24.31
N PHE A 860 10.78 -11.23 24.87
CA PHE A 860 11.15 -11.10 26.28
C PHE A 860 10.00 -11.61 27.17
N LEU A 861 10.33 -12.22 28.30
CA LEU A 861 9.32 -12.68 29.24
C LEU A 861 8.55 -11.49 29.85
N PRO A 862 7.32 -11.68 30.34
CA PRO A 862 6.54 -10.62 30.95
C PRO A 862 7.33 -9.84 32.03
N GLY A 863 7.35 -8.51 31.90
CA GLY A 863 8.11 -7.62 32.79
C GLY A 863 9.59 -7.49 32.45
N GLN A 864 10.10 -8.19 31.46
CA GLN A 864 11.47 -8.07 30.96
C GLN A 864 11.53 -7.25 29.68
N SER A 865 12.62 -6.51 29.53
CA SER A 865 12.97 -5.74 28.34
C SER A 865 14.50 -5.73 28.19
N ALA A 866 14.99 -5.22 27.06
CA ALA A 866 16.43 -5.02 26.91
C ALA A 866 17.00 -4.11 28.02
N ASP A 867 16.23 -3.10 28.44
CA ASP A 867 16.65 -2.16 29.49
C ASP A 867 16.65 -2.83 30.88
N SER A 868 15.61 -3.62 31.24
CA SER A 868 15.55 -4.32 32.51
C SER A 868 16.64 -5.42 32.67
N LEU A 869 17.11 -5.96 31.54
CA LEU A 869 18.22 -6.92 31.48
C LEU A 869 19.59 -6.23 31.32
N GLU A 870 19.63 -4.90 31.34
CA GLU A 870 20.83 -4.07 31.17
C GLU A 870 21.62 -4.40 29.88
N LEU A 871 20.91 -4.70 28.79
CA LEU A 871 21.55 -4.97 27.51
C LEU A 871 21.94 -3.66 26.83
N CYS A 872 23.21 -3.51 26.47
CA CYS A 872 23.69 -2.33 25.75
C CYS A 872 23.66 -2.48 24.21
N GLY A 873 23.32 -3.69 23.73
CA GLY A 873 23.24 -4.02 22.31
C GLY A 873 24.60 -4.24 21.63
N LYS A 874 25.69 -4.35 22.40
CA LYS A 874 27.04 -4.64 21.87
C LYS A 874 27.53 -6.04 22.21
N GLU A 875 26.73 -6.77 22.96
CA GLU A 875 27.01 -8.13 23.37
C GLU A 875 26.96 -9.10 22.19
N ARG A 876 27.64 -10.25 22.37
CA ARG A 876 27.46 -11.38 21.46
C ARG A 876 26.41 -12.32 22.06
N PHE A 877 25.44 -12.66 21.24
CA PHE A 877 24.29 -13.48 21.63
C PHE A 877 24.45 -14.92 21.16
N THR A 878 24.21 -15.86 22.04
CA THR A 878 24.07 -17.28 21.70
C THR A 878 22.67 -17.72 22.13
N ILE A 879 21.89 -18.22 21.20
CA ILE A 879 20.52 -18.67 21.40
C ILE A 879 20.47 -20.16 21.15
N ASN A 880 20.19 -20.92 22.20
CA ASN A 880 20.12 -22.37 22.13
C ASN A 880 18.79 -22.82 21.55
N ILE A 881 18.81 -23.39 20.35
CA ILE A 881 17.61 -23.93 19.67
C ILE A 881 17.68 -25.46 19.76
N PRO A 882 16.75 -26.12 20.47
CA PRO A 882 16.74 -27.59 20.61
C PRO A 882 16.38 -28.25 19.28
N GLN A 883 16.81 -29.48 19.09
CA GLN A 883 16.46 -30.28 17.93
C GLN A 883 14.94 -30.55 17.86
N GLU A 884 14.34 -30.80 19.00
CA GLU A 884 12.89 -30.97 19.19
C GLU A 884 12.31 -29.65 19.73
N LEU A 885 12.08 -28.69 18.82
CA LEU A 885 11.45 -27.42 19.13
C LEU A 885 9.94 -27.64 19.15
N ILE A 886 9.29 -27.13 20.20
CA ILE A 886 7.83 -27.12 20.34
C ILE A 886 7.27 -25.67 20.28
N PRO A 887 6.00 -25.50 19.94
CA PRO A 887 5.35 -24.19 19.96
C PRO A 887 5.47 -23.49 21.32
N ARG A 888 5.68 -22.16 21.30
CA ARG A 888 5.80 -21.30 22.49
C ARG A 888 6.82 -21.79 23.53
N GLN A 889 7.91 -22.41 23.07
CA GLN A 889 8.98 -22.89 23.94
C GLN A 889 9.84 -21.75 24.49
N GLN A 890 10.18 -21.79 25.75
CA GLN A 890 11.21 -20.91 26.31
C GLN A 890 12.60 -21.37 25.89
N LEU A 891 13.38 -20.45 25.33
CA LEU A 891 14.74 -20.66 24.89
C LEU A 891 15.71 -19.90 25.79
N ILE A 892 16.87 -20.48 26.05
CA ILE A 892 17.94 -19.84 26.80
C ILE A 892 18.81 -19.03 25.84
N THR A 893 18.99 -17.77 26.18
CA THR A 893 19.88 -16.84 25.48
C THR A 893 21.00 -16.42 26.43
N SER A 894 22.24 -16.43 25.95
CA SER A 894 23.39 -16.02 26.70
C SER A 894 24.18 -14.91 26.00
N THR A 895 24.64 -13.95 26.81
CA THR A 895 25.44 -12.77 26.38
C THR A 895 26.60 -12.52 27.36
N GLY A 896 27.10 -13.56 28.08
CA GLY A 896 27.85 -13.43 29.32
C GLY A 896 26.93 -13.48 30.56
N LYS A 897 25.69 -13.02 30.47
CA LYS A 897 24.57 -13.29 31.37
C LYS A 897 23.58 -14.20 30.65
N SER A 898 22.88 -15.09 31.35
CA SER A 898 21.85 -15.95 30.77
C SER A 898 20.46 -15.42 31.14
N PHE A 899 19.57 -15.38 30.16
CA PHE A 899 18.15 -15.04 30.33
C PHE A 899 17.28 -15.89 29.38
N SER A 900 16.00 -15.99 29.69
CA SER A 900 15.04 -16.75 28.86
C SER A 900 14.24 -15.82 27.96
N VAL A 901 13.94 -16.31 26.77
CA VAL A 901 13.01 -15.67 25.79
C VAL A 901 11.98 -16.69 25.36
N MET A 902 10.78 -16.23 25.00
CA MET A 902 9.71 -17.06 24.43
C MET A 902 9.86 -17.12 22.93
N ALA A 903 9.99 -18.30 22.35
CA ALA A 903 9.92 -18.50 20.90
C ALA A 903 8.46 -18.41 20.45
N LEU A 904 8.12 -17.42 19.62
CA LEU A 904 6.75 -17.20 19.16
C LEU A 904 6.43 -18.01 17.90
N PHE A 905 6.60 -19.32 17.99
CA PHE A 905 5.99 -20.26 17.07
C PHE A 905 4.65 -20.66 17.66
N GLU A 906 3.55 -20.32 16.98
CA GLU A 906 2.21 -20.49 17.55
C GLU A 906 1.77 -21.96 17.49
N ASN A 907 2.26 -22.71 16.51
CA ASN A 907 1.84 -24.06 16.18
C ASN A 907 2.96 -24.92 15.57
N ASP A 908 2.66 -26.20 15.36
CA ASP A 908 3.61 -27.17 14.78
C ASP A 908 3.97 -26.83 13.32
N MET A 909 3.07 -26.18 12.58
CA MET A 909 3.35 -25.73 11.21
C MET A 909 4.38 -24.62 11.20
N ASP A 910 4.29 -23.65 12.11
CA ASP A 910 5.31 -22.60 12.29
C ASP A 910 6.68 -23.21 12.55
N VAL A 911 6.74 -24.22 13.44
CA VAL A 911 7.97 -24.97 13.73
C VAL A 911 8.48 -25.70 12.48
N ALA A 912 7.57 -26.33 11.71
CA ALA A 912 7.93 -27.00 10.46
C ALA A 912 8.48 -26.00 9.44
N PHE A 913 7.85 -24.84 9.26
CA PHE A 913 8.34 -23.78 8.38
C PHE A 913 9.74 -23.31 8.79
N PHE A 914 9.92 -23.04 10.06
CA PHE A 914 11.22 -22.62 10.58
C PHE A 914 12.31 -23.68 10.35
N ARG A 915 12.02 -24.96 10.63
CA ARG A 915 12.93 -26.11 10.38
C ARG A 915 13.34 -26.22 8.91
N HIS A 916 12.45 -25.88 7.99
CA HIS A 916 12.74 -25.89 6.56
C HIS A 916 13.44 -24.62 6.06
N GLY A 917 13.64 -23.61 6.93
CA GLY A 917 14.21 -22.32 6.58
C GLY A 917 13.26 -21.44 5.79
N GLY A 918 11.97 -21.56 6.08
CA GLY A 918 10.87 -20.77 5.56
C GLY A 918 9.82 -21.60 4.80
N ILE A 919 8.59 -21.02 4.70
CA ILE A 919 7.42 -21.69 4.12
C ILE A 919 7.62 -22.06 2.64
N LEU A 920 8.22 -21.18 1.83
CA LEU A 920 8.43 -21.44 0.40
C LEU A 920 9.39 -22.61 0.16
N LYS A 921 10.43 -22.74 1.00
CA LYS A 921 11.35 -23.88 0.93
C LYS A 921 10.69 -25.16 1.43
N TYR A 922 9.82 -25.05 2.43
CA TYR A 922 9.00 -26.19 2.89
C TYR A 922 8.12 -26.71 1.75
N VAL A 923 7.36 -25.81 1.11
CA VAL A 923 6.48 -26.17 -0.01
C VAL A 923 7.26 -26.72 -1.20
N ALA A 924 8.40 -26.14 -1.56
CA ALA A 924 9.25 -26.65 -2.62
C ALA A 924 9.72 -28.10 -2.32
N ARG A 925 10.07 -28.41 -1.05
CA ARG A 925 10.47 -29.78 -0.65
C ARG A 925 9.33 -30.77 -0.72
N ILE A 926 8.10 -30.39 -0.38
CA ILE A 926 6.91 -31.25 -0.59
C ILE A 926 6.76 -31.59 -2.06
N LYS A 927 7.01 -30.63 -2.98
CA LYS A 927 6.95 -30.88 -4.41
C LYS A 927 8.05 -31.85 -4.91
N PHE A 928 9.23 -31.90 -4.24
CA PHE A 928 10.27 -32.89 -4.55
C PHE A 928 9.90 -34.33 -4.17
N THR A 929 9.05 -34.51 -3.15
CA THR A 929 8.69 -35.84 -2.63
C THR A 929 7.48 -36.45 -3.31
N ARG A 930 6.65 -35.67 -3.99
CA ARG A 930 5.52 -36.17 -4.78
C ARG A 930 6.04 -36.92 -6.00
N LYS A 931 6.08 -38.23 -5.93
CA LYS A 931 6.19 -39.11 -7.11
C LYS A 931 4.88 -38.95 -7.92
N HIS A 932 4.99 -38.81 -9.24
CA HIS A 932 3.88 -38.88 -10.20
C HIS A 932 3.06 -40.14 -10.09
#